data_4ceed2ada8b044b002c74f63fda75c7b
#
_entry.id   4ceed2ada8b044b002c74f63fda75c7b
#
_cell.length_a   1.000
_cell.length_b   1.000
_cell.length_c   1.000
_cell.angle_alpha   90.00
_cell.angle_beta   90.00
_cell.angle_gamma   90.00
#
_symmetry.space_group_name_H-M   'P 1'
#
loop_
_entity.id
_entity.type
_entity.pdbx_description
1 polymer ?
#
loop_
_entity_poly.entity_id
_entity_poly.type
_entity_poly.pdbx_seq_one_letter_code
_entity_poly.pdbx_strand_id
1 'polypeptide(L)'
;MEHKRKKQWILIIMLLLTVCSVFVVYAGREWMFTNPFKPYTFSAVSYASGDGDGCTYVIDDSNRKILKISADGRLLWRACASDKSFLSAERVVADGDGNVYLHDVRIEQGVQIASEGIVKLSSKGKYISTVASVEAEKGSVRRNIVGMVPTEHGVIYMQKEKEGMLVSNTEQGSSKVFSVADVQDRILCCAYDRDSDSLFYVTYDGKIYKYTDSGQDELLYDSDTVDGSIPQEISYSDGVLYSADIGLRDIIRIPCDMENTGSTDRLTVEESLKEREIAYHVSAPGTLVSSTNYSVILWDGEDYEQFWDVPLSGKLQVWNCLLWAACAVIVAAVLFFAVTLLKILVKKFSFYAKITMAVIGIIVGVAALFIGTLFPQFQSLLVDETYTREKFAASAVTNRLPADAFQRLEKPSDFMNEDYRQVRQVVRDVFFSDSDSSQDLYCVLYKVKDGTVTLVYTLEDICVSYPYDWEYEGTDLQEVMEQGATKTYATNSSSGSFVFIHSPIRDKSGDIIGIIEVGTDMNSLTEKSREIQVSLIINLIAIMVVFFMLTFEVIYFIKGRQELKRRKQEENNSRLPVEIFRFIVFLVFFFTNLTCAILPIYAMKISEKMSVQGLSPAMLAAVPISAEVLSGAIFSALGGKVIHKLGAKRSVFVSSVLLTAGLGLRVVPNIWLLTLSALLLGAGWGVLLLLVNLMIVELPDEEKNRAYAYYSVSSLSGANCAVVFGGFLLQWMSYTALFAVTAVLSVLLFLVANKYMSKYTSDNEEENCETEDTHMNIVQFIFRPRIISFFLLMMIPLLICGYFLNYMFPIVGSEWGLSETYIGYTYLLNGIFVLILGTPLTEFFSNRGWKHFGLAVAAFIYAAAFLEVAMLQNIPSLLIALALIGVADSFGIPLLTSYFTDLKDVERFGYDRGLGVYSLFENGAQSLGSFVFGYVLVLGVGRGLIFVLILVSVLSAAFLISTTFAAHRDKKEVKEHGKKTKTEC
;
A
#
# COMPACT_ATOMS: atom_id res chain seq x y z
N MET A 1 -20.90 -3.70 -42.05
CA MET A 1 -21.21 -4.15 -40.69
C MET A 1 -20.27 -5.27 -40.22
N GLU A 2 -19.94 -6.24 -41.03
CA GLU A 2 -19.11 -7.39 -40.67
C GLU A 2 -17.67 -7.03 -40.26
N HIS A 3 -17.05 -6.07 -40.93
CA HIS A 3 -15.70 -5.59 -40.63
C HIS A 3 -15.60 -4.81 -39.29
N LYS A 4 -16.68 -4.12 -38.86
CA LYS A 4 -16.78 -3.47 -37.54
C LYS A 4 -16.96 -4.51 -36.43
N ARG A 5 -17.75 -5.57 -36.68
CA ARG A 5 -17.91 -6.67 -35.72
C ARG A 5 -16.62 -7.45 -35.51
N LYS A 6 -15.89 -7.79 -36.57
CA LYS A 6 -14.57 -8.46 -36.46
C LYS A 6 -13.56 -7.64 -35.62
N LYS A 7 -13.49 -6.30 -35.82
CA LYS A 7 -12.61 -5.44 -35.01
C LYS A 7 -13.03 -5.40 -33.53
N GLN A 8 -14.32 -5.40 -33.23
CA GLN A 8 -14.84 -5.43 -31.85
C GLN A 8 -14.50 -6.76 -31.15
N TRP A 9 -14.65 -7.88 -31.84
CA TRP A 9 -14.28 -9.21 -31.32
C TRP A 9 -12.79 -9.32 -31.05
N ILE A 10 -11.93 -8.82 -31.93
CA ILE A 10 -10.48 -8.81 -31.74
C ILE A 10 -10.13 -7.97 -30.48
N LEU A 11 -10.76 -6.82 -30.28
CA LEU A 11 -10.53 -5.97 -29.11
C LEU A 11 -10.97 -6.67 -27.80
N ILE A 12 -12.11 -7.35 -27.80
CA ILE A 12 -12.62 -8.09 -26.63
C ILE A 12 -11.68 -9.27 -26.32
N ILE A 13 -11.25 -10.02 -27.32
CA ILE A 13 -10.32 -11.15 -27.14
C ILE A 13 -8.97 -10.66 -26.60
N MET A 14 -8.43 -9.56 -27.14
CA MET A 14 -7.17 -8.98 -26.61
C MET A 14 -7.33 -8.49 -25.17
N LEU A 15 -8.44 -7.87 -24.83
CA LEU A 15 -8.71 -7.43 -23.45
C LEU A 15 -8.78 -8.63 -22.50
N LEU A 16 -9.50 -9.68 -22.86
CA LEU A 16 -9.58 -10.91 -22.07
C LEU A 16 -8.21 -11.58 -21.91
N LEU A 17 -7.45 -11.70 -23.00
CA LEU A 17 -6.08 -12.24 -22.95
C LEU A 17 -5.17 -11.41 -22.03
N THR A 18 -5.27 -10.08 -22.08
CA THR A 18 -4.49 -9.20 -21.20
C THR A 18 -4.86 -9.39 -19.75
N VAL A 19 -6.16 -9.43 -19.41
CA VAL A 19 -6.63 -9.66 -18.05
C VAL A 19 -6.18 -11.03 -17.54
N CYS A 20 -6.31 -12.08 -18.33
CA CYS A 20 -5.82 -13.42 -17.99
C CYS A 20 -4.30 -13.42 -17.79
N SER A 21 -3.54 -12.73 -18.66
CA SER A 21 -2.08 -12.65 -18.54
C SER A 21 -1.65 -11.90 -17.28
N VAL A 22 -2.32 -10.80 -16.91
CA VAL A 22 -2.06 -10.07 -15.66
C VAL A 22 -2.31 -10.97 -14.46
N PHE A 23 -3.41 -11.72 -14.46
CA PHE A 23 -3.72 -12.66 -13.38
C PHE A 23 -2.67 -13.77 -13.27
N VAL A 24 -2.25 -14.35 -14.40
CA VAL A 24 -1.21 -15.40 -14.45
C VAL A 24 0.13 -14.89 -13.93
N VAL A 25 0.56 -13.69 -14.35
CA VAL A 25 1.81 -13.07 -13.85
C VAL A 25 1.72 -12.76 -12.37
N TYR A 26 0.60 -12.21 -11.91
CA TYR A 26 0.41 -11.92 -10.48
C TYR A 26 0.44 -13.18 -9.62
N ALA A 27 -0.28 -14.23 -10.03
CA ALA A 27 -0.36 -15.50 -9.30
C ALA A 27 0.94 -16.31 -9.36
N GLY A 28 1.71 -16.18 -10.46
CA GLY A 28 2.94 -16.94 -10.69
C GLY A 28 4.24 -16.17 -10.40
N ARG A 29 4.18 -14.93 -9.88
CA ARG A 29 5.35 -14.05 -9.70
C ARG A 29 6.52 -14.69 -8.95
N GLU A 30 6.24 -15.53 -7.96
CA GLU A 30 7.23 -16.23 -7.16
C GLU A 30 8.02 -17.29 -7.96
N TRP A 31 7.46 -17.77 -9.08
CA TRP A 31 8.05 -18.77 -9.97
C TRP A 31 8.74 -18.13 -11.20
N MET A 32 8.85 -16.80 -11.21
CA MET A 32 9.44 -16.07 -12.32
C MET A 32 10.93 -15.89 -12.09
N PHE A 33 11.74 -16.49 -12.96
CA PHE A 33 13.20 -16.36 -12.97
C PHE A 33 13.63 -15.44 -14.09
N THR A 34 14.79 -14.80 -13.95
CA THR A 34 15.34 -13.88 -14.97
C THR A 34 15.60 -14.56 -16.30
N ASN A 35 16.04 -15.82 -16.27
CA ASN A 35 16.21 -16.64 -17.47
C ASN A 35 15.74 -18.07 -17.18
N PRO A 36 14.73 -18.60 -17.94
CA PRO A 36 14.21 -19.95 -17.73
C PRO A 36 15.18 -21.09 -18.05
N PHE A 37 16.27 -20.80 -18.75
CA PHE A 37 17.25 -21.79 -19.23
C PHE A 37 18.58 -21.73 -18.47
N LYS A 38 18.77 -20.77 -17.56
CA LYS A 38 19.95 -20.72 -16.70
C LYS A 38 19.67 -21.44 -15.38
N PRO A 39 20.68 -22.11 -14.80
CA PRO A 39 20.57 -22.61 -13.44
C PRO A 39 20.34 -21.47 -12.46
N TYR A 40 19.76 -21.79 -11.31
CA TYR A 40 19.67 -20.86 -10.19
C TYR A 40 21.00 -20.84 -9.49
N THR A 41 21.65 -19.70 -9.47
CA THR A 41 22.91 -19.47 -8.75
C THR A 41 22.59 -18.97 -7.35
N PHE A 42 23.22 -19.54 -6.34
CA PHE A 42 23.08 -19.08 -4.95
C PHE A 42 23.65 -17.68 -4.81
N SER A 43 22.95 -16.85 -4.05
CA SER A 43 23.36 -15.47 -3.80
C SER A 43 23.95 -15.26 -2.42
N ALA A 44 23.40 -15.94 -1.40
CA ALA A 44 23.83 -15.82 -0.02
C ALA A 44 23.23 -16.96 0.81
N VAL A 45 23.87 -18.12 0.80
CA VAL A 45 23.40 -19.29 1.55
C VAL A 45 23.68 -19.05 3.04
N SER A 46 22.62 -19.05 3.85
CA SER A 46 22.73 -18.90 5.31
C SER A 46 22.55 -20.22 6.07
N TYR A 47 21.85 -21.19 5.48
CA TYR A 47 21.63 -22.49 6.08
C TYR A 47 21.22 -23.53 5.03
N ALA A 48 21.59 -24.79 5.24
CA ALA A 48 21.13 -25.90 4.43
C ALA A 48 20.86 -27.14 5.30
N SER A 49 19.83 -27.93 4.94
CA SER A 49 19.55 -29.21 5.61
C SER A 49 19.08 -30.26 4.61
N GLY A 50 19.30 -31.56 4.92
CA GLY A 50 18.77 -32.68 4.16
C GLY A 50 17.49 -33.23 4.76
N ASP A 51 16.79 -34.10 3.99
CA ASP A 51 15.72 -34.94 4.48
C ASP A 51 16.06 -36.43 4.24
N GLY A 52 15.23 -37.35 4.78
CA GLY A 52 15.39 -38.79 4.61
C GLY A 52 15.22 -39.30 3.17
N ASP A 53 14.66 -38.49 2.29
CA ASP A 53 14.41 -38.80 0.86
C ASP A 53 15.51 -38.28 -0.06
N GLY A 54 16.60 -37.70 0.49
CA GLY A 54 17.71 -37.14 -0.25
C GLY A 54 17.44 -35.76 -0.86
N CYS A 55 16.35 -35.09 -0.51
CA CYS A 55 16.15 -33.70 -0.91
C CYS A 55 16.92 -32.76 0.03
N THR A 56 17.38 -31.64 -0.54
CA THR A 56 18.08 -30.59 0.21
C THR A 56 17.23 -29.33 0.26
N TYR A 57 17.15 -28.71 1.43
CA TYR A 57 16.49 -27.44 1.67
C TYR A 57 17.53 -26.37 1.97
N VAL A 58 17.45 -25.25 1.28
CA VAL A 58 18.47 -24.20 1.35
C VAL A 58 17.80 -22.87 1.67
N ILE A 59 18.36 -22.15 2.63
CA ILE A 59 18.03 -20.76 2.87
C ILE A 59 19.04 -19.90 2.12
N ASP A 60 18.57 -19.06 1.21
CA ASP A 60 19.36 -18.22 0.32
C ASP A 60 18.88 -16.76 0.34
N ASP A 61 19.65 -15.87 -0.28
CA ASP A 61 19.35 -14.45 -0.42
C ASP A 61 19.15 -13.75 0.93
N SER A 62 20.13 -13.91 1.81
CA SER A 62 20.14 -13.29 3.14
C SER A 62 18.84 -13.58 3.92
N ASN A 63 18.54 -14.86 4.09
CA ASN A 63 17.40 -15.38 4.86
C ASN A 63 15.99 -15.14 4.24
N ARG A 64 15.91 -14.70 2.98
CA ARG A 64 14.65 -14.31 2.35
C ARG A 64 14.07 -15.31 1.37
N LYS A 65 14.82 -16.34 0.99
CA LYS A 65 14.38 -17.38 0.05
C LYS A 65 14.63 -18.78 0.59
N ILE A 66 13.65 -19.63 0.45
CA ILE A 66 13.76 -21.06 0.77
C ILE A 66 13.68 -21.83 -0.54
N LEU A 67 14.64 -22.72 -0.75
CA LEU A 67 14.75 -23.55 -1.94
C LEU A 67 14.57 -25.01 -1.55
N LYS A 68 13.86 -25.80 -2.37
CA LYS A 68 13.88 -27.27 -2.29
C LYS A 68 14.58 -27.83 -3.51
N ILE A 69 15.63 -28.59 -3.31
CA ILE A 69 16.43 -29.26 -4.31
C ILE A 69 16.14 -30.76 -4.20
N SER A 70 15.89 -31.42 -5.31
CA SER A 70 15.68 -32.88 -5.36
C SER A 70 16.99 -33.64 -5.24
N ALA A 71 16.91 -34.93 -4.94
CA ALA A 71 18.06 -35.85 -4.88
C ALA A 71 18.89 -35.90 -6.18
N ASP A 72 18.27 -35.54 -7.34
CA ASP A 72 18.98 -35.43 -8.63
C ASP A 72 19.52 -34.02 -8.90
N GLY A 73 19.64 -33.17 -7.87
CA GLY A 73 20.26 -31.85 -7.91
C GLY A 73 19.45 -30.80 -8.66
N ARG A 74 18.11 -30.90 -8.74
CA ARG A 74 17.25 -29.93 -9.47
C ARG A 74 16.37 -29.11 -8.53
N LEU A 75 16.26 -27.83 -8.79
CA LEU A 75 15.34 -26.95 -8.05
C LEU A 75 13.89 -27.32 -8.34
N LEU A 76 13.17 -27.75 -7.30
CA LEU A 76 11.77 -28.14 -7.38
C LEU A 76 10.83 -26.96 -7.16
N TRP A 77 11.10 -26.11 -6.17
CA TRP A 77 10.36 -24.90 -5.86
C TRP A 77 11.21 -23.93 -5.04
N ARG A 78 10.78 -22.67 -5.01
CA ARG A 78 11.27 -21.66 -4.06
C ARG A 78 10.09 -20.97 -3.37
N ALA A 79 10.26 -20.59 -2.12
CA ALA A 79 9.36 -19.70 -1.37
C ALA A 79 10.12 -18.42 -1.03
N CYS A 80 9.46 -17.27 -1.17
CA CYS A 80 10.03 -15.97 -0.86
C CYS A 80 9.40 -15.39 0.40
N ALA A 81 10.19 -14.64 1.15
CA ALA A 81 9.75 -13.91 2.33
C ALA A 81 8.57 -12.97 2.02
N SER A 82 7.58 -12.93 2.89
CA SER A 82 6.43 -12.02 2.84
C SER A 82 5.77 -11.89 4.20
N ASP A 83 5.10 -10.78 4.46
CA ASP A 83 4.39 -10.50 5.71
C ASP A 83 3.37 -11.60 6.10
N LYS A 84 2.92 -12.37 5.12
CA LYS A 84 1.92 -13.44 5.31
C LYS A 84 2.51 -14.81 5.55
N SER A 85 3.84 -14.96 5.48
CA SER A 85 4.51 -16.25 5.64
C SER A 85 5.66 -16.16 6.65
N PHE A 86 6.86 -15.84 6.20
CA PHE A 86 8.04 -15.63 7.00
C PHE A 86 8.76 -14.37 6.51
N LEU A 87 9.59 -13.76 7.33
CA LEU A 87 10.35 -12.55 6.98
C LEU A 87 11.85 -12.83 6.86
N SER A 88 12.43 -13.55 7.82
CA SER A 88 13.85 -13.88 7.86
C SER A 88 14.02 -15.27 8.45
N ALA A 89 14.22 -16.26 7.60
CA ALA A 89 14.43 -17.64 8.03
C ALA A 89 15.89 -17.88 8.41
N GLU A 90 16.16 -18.39 9.61
CA GLU A 90 17.53 -18.69 10.05
C GLU A 90 17.84 -20.19 10.02
N ARG A 91 16.82 -21.04 10.17
CA ARG A 91 16.98 -22.52 10.11
C ARG A 91 15.82 -23.12 9.33
N VAL A 92 16.10 -24.24 8.69
CA VAL A 92 15.12 -25.01 7.93
C VAL A 92 15.27 -26.49 8.21
N VAL A 93 14.15 -27.17 8.47
CA VAL A 93 14.09 -28.63 8.56
C VAL A 93 12.81 -29.14 7.91
N ALA A 94 12.80 -30.40 7.45
CA ALA A 94 11.63 -31.01 6.85
C ALA A 94 11.19 -32.24 7.64
N ASP A 95 9.87 -32.40 7.88
CA ASP A 95 9.30 -33.60 8.49
C ASP A 95 9.23 -34.78 7.50
N GLY A 96 8.93 -35.99 8.01
CA GLY A 96 8.76 -37.20 7.18
C GLY A 96 7.65 -37.11 6.14
N ASP A 97 6.69 -36.19 6.30
CA ASP A 97 5.65 -35.90 5.31
C ASP A 97 6.13 -34.88 4.21
N GLY A 98 7.34 -34.37 4.33
CA GLY A 98 7.93 -33.37 3.45
C GLY A 98 7.43 -31.95 3.68
N ASN A 99 6.71 -31.66 4.80
CA ASN A 99 6.43 -30.27 5.18
C ASN A 99 7.70 -29.64 5.76
N VAL A 100 7.83 -28.34 5.55
CA VAL A 100 9.04 -27.58 5.89
C VAL A 100 8.76 -26.69 7.10
N TYR A 101 9.64 -26.71 8.07
CA TYR A 101 9.59 -25.86 9.25
C TYR A 101 10.76 -24.88 9.21
N LEU A 102 10.45 -23.62 9.43
CA LEU A 102 11.40 -22.50 9.41
C LEU A 102 11.45 -21.84 10.78
N HIS A 103 12.65 -21.54 11.25
CA HIS A 103 12.84 -20.57 12.33
C HIS A 103 12.80 -19.17 11.71
N ASP A 104 11.71 -18.44 11.91
CA ASP A 104 11.50 -17.07 11.40
C ASP A 104 11.81 -16.06 12.51
N VAL A 105 12.70 -15.11 12.21
CA VAL A 105 13.10 -14.03 13.12
C VAL A 105 12.60 -12.71 12.58
N ARG A 106 11.89 -11.97 13.41
CA ARG A 106 11.40 -10.63 13.09
C ARG A 106 12.23 -9.59 13.82
N ILE A 107 12.93 -8.77 13.05
CA ILE A 107 13.75 -7.68 13.57
C ILE A 107 12.90 -6.41 13.59
N GLU A 108 12.91 -5.68 14.71
CA GLU A 108 12.18 -4.41 14.85
C GLU A 108 13.00 -3.25 14.33
N GLN A 109 14.25 -3.12 14.79
CA GLN A 109 15.20 -2.08 14.38
C GLN A 109 16.65 -2.57 14.51
N GLY A 110 17.46 -2.35 13.50
CA GLY A 110 18.88 -2.74 13.49
C GLY A 110 19.04 -4.23 13.71
N VAL A 111 19.58 -4.64 14.88
CA VAL A 111 19.75 -6.03 15.30
C VAL A 111 18.76 -6.49 16.39
N GLN A 112 17.81 -5.60 16.79
CA GLN A 112 16.87 -5.92 17.87
C GLN A 112 15.74 -6.82 17.38
N ILE A 113 15.51 -7.91 18.07
CA ILE A 113 14.50 -8.92 17.75
C ILE A 113 13.17 -8.50 18.37
N ALA A 114 12.11 -8.44 17.54
CA ALA A 114 10.74 -8.24 18.00
C ALA A 114 10.08 -9.56 18.42
N SER A 115 10.19 -10.59 17.58
CA SER A 115 9.63 -11.91 17.86
C SER A 115 10.34 -12.98 17.05
N GLU A 116 10.26 -14.22 17.53
CA GLU A 116 10.72 -15.41 16.83
C GLU A 116 9.56 -16.40 16.70
N GLY A 117 9.58 -17.23 15.66
CA GLY A 117 8.52 -18.23 15.48
C GLY A 117 8.95 -19.42 14.66
N ILE A 118 8.19 -20.50 14.80
CA ILE A 118 8.30 -21.68 13.94
C ILE A 118 7.18 -21.64 12.92
N VAL A 119 7.55 -21.43 11.67
CA VAL A 119 6.61 -21.33 10.54
C VAL A 119 6.59 -22.66 9.79
N LYS A 120 5.38 -23.20 9.57
CA LYS A 120 5.16 -24.42 8.79
C LYS A 120 4.76 -24.06 7.35
N LEU A 121 5.54 -24.60 6.39
CA LEU A 121 5.21 -24.62 4.98
C LEU A 121 4.83 -26.03 4.54
N SER A 122 4.00 -26.16 3.52
CA SER A 122 3.70 -27.45 2.89
C SER A 122 4.90 -27.99 2.11
N SER A 123 4.86 -29.25 1.72
CA SER A 123 5.83 -29.90 0.81
C SER A 123 5.99 -29.18 -0.55
N LYS A 124 5.09 -28.23 -0.88
CA LYS A 124 5.12 -27.39 -2.07
C LYS A 124 5.57 -25.95 -1.79
N GLY A 125 6.10 -25.65 -0.61
CA GLY A 125 6.57 -24.33 -0.21
C GLY A 125 5.48 -23.28 0.08
N LYS A 126 4.22 -23.70 0.34
CA LYS A 126 3.13 -22.78 0.68
C LYS A 126 2.96 -22.70 2.19
N TYR A 127 2.78 -21.49 2.70
CA TYR A 127 2.47 -21.23 4.10
C TYR A 127 1.22 -22.00 4.56
N ILE A 128 1.32 -22.66 5.70
CA ILE A 128 0.21 -23.36 6.36
C ILE A 128 -0.17 -22.63 7.64
N SER A 129 0.77 -22.49 8.57
CA SER A 129 0.52 -21.90 9.90
C SER A 129 1.84 -21.52 10.57
N THR A 130 1.76 -20.67 11.58
CA THR A 130 2.82 -20.51 12.58
C THR A 130 2.51 -21.47 13.73
N VAL A 131 3.46 -22.35 14.03
CA VAL A 131 3.31 -23.43 15.01
C VAL A 131 3.65 -22.95 16.42
N ALA A 132 4.68 -22.13 16.53
CA ALA A 132 5.12 -21.51 17.78
C ALA A 132 5.49 -20.04 17.53
N SER A 133 5.28 -19.18 18.51
CA SER A 133 5.70 -17.77 18.49
C SER A 133 6.16 -17.35 19.87
N VAL A 134 7.32 -16.71 19.91
CA VAL A 134 7.96 -16.19 21.13
C VAL A 134 8.19 -14.70 20.93
N GLU A 135 7.60 -13.88 21.78
CA GLU A 135 7.88 -12.44 21.79
C GLU A 135 9.21 -12.22 22.52
N ALA A 136 10.09 -11.42 21.92
CA ALA A 136 11.38 -11.10 22.53
C ALA A 136 11.20 -9.98 23.58
N GLU A 137 12.03 -9.99 24.62
CA GLU A 137 12.10 -8.86 25.54
C GLU A 137 12.61 -7.61 24.80
N LYS A 138 12.07 -6.43 25.12
CA LYS A 138 12.45 -5.17 24.48
C LYS A 138 13.97 -4.97 24.54
N GLY A 139 14.60 -4.75 23.38
CA GLY A 139 16.05 -4.60 23.26
C GLY A 139 16.83 -5.93 23.23
N SER A 140 16.16 -7.08 23.12
CA SER A 140 16.80 -8.38 22.92
C SER A 140 17.47 -8.43 21.54
N VAL A 141 18.69 -8.93 21.53
CA VAL A 141 19.47 -9.12 20.29
C VAL A 141 19.88 -10.58 20.08
N ARG A 142 19.66 -11.44 21.07
CA ARG A 142 20.00 -12.86 21.03
C ARG A 142 18.78 -13.71 20.71
N ARG A 143 19.01 -14.76 19.93
CA ARG A 143 17.96 -15.72 19.57
C ARG A 143 17.56 -16.55 20.80
N ASN A 144 16.24 -16.71 20.97
CA ASN A 144 15.69 -17.60 21.98
C ASN A 144 15.57 -19.02 21.45
N ILE A 145 15.22 -19.22 20.17
CA ILE A 145 15.16 -20.54 19.54
C ILE A 145 16.55 -20.87 18.98
N VAL A 146 17.19 -21.91 19.52
CA VAL A 146 18.60 -22.22 19.25
C VAL A 146 18.83 -23.61 18.66
N GLY A 147 17.78 -24.33 18.32
CA GLY A 147 17.89 -25.60 17.64
C GLY A 147 16.57 -26.14 17.17
N MET A 148 16.59 -26.95 16.10
CA MET A 148 15.42 -27.60 15.53
C MET A 148 15.80 -29.01 15.04
N VAL A 149 14.94 -29.99 15.31
CA VAL A 149 15.11 -31.39 14.87
C VAL A 149 13.78 -31.85 14.27
N PRO A 150 13.76 -32.41 13.04
CA PRO A 150 12.54 -32.91 12.42
C PRO A 150 12.05 -34.20 13.13
N THR A 151 10.72 -34.40 13.07
CA THR A 151 10.07 -35.67 13.47
C THR A 151 9.30 -36.25 12.29
N GLU A 152 8.60 -37.37 12.47
CA GLU A 152 7.85 -37.98 11.38
C GLU A 152 6.73 -37.04 10.85
N HIS A 153 6.01 -36.34 11.77
CA HIS A 153 4.88 -35.46 11.41
C HIS A 153 5.00 -34.04 11.96
N GLY A 154 6.18 -33.62 12.44
CA GLY A 154 6.37 -32.35 13.10
C GLY A 154 7.81 -31.92 13.26
N VAL A 155 8.06 -31.11 14.30
CA VAL A 155 9.39 -30.61 14.66
C VAL A 155 9.55 -30.53 16.17
N ILE A 156 10.74 -30.85 16.66
CA ILE A 156 11.19 -30.53 18.00
C ILE A 156 12.06 -29.27 17.91
N TYR A 157 11.76 -28.28 18.74
CA TYR A 157 12.56 -27.06 18.82
C TYR A 157 13.03 -26.79 20.25
N MET A 158 14.23 -26.22 20.36
CA MET A 158 14.87 -25.89 21.63
C MET A 158 14.83 -24.37 21.83
N GLN A 159 14.27 -23.94 22.96
CA GLN A 159 14.07 -22.55 23.32
C GLN A 159 14.73 -22.22 24.66
N LYS A 160 15.45 -21.10 24.72
CA LYS A 160 16.01 -20.56 25.97
C LYS A 160 14.93 -20.01 26.86
N GLU A 161 14.90 -20.42 28.12
CA GLU A 161 14.06 -19.89 29.19
C GLU A 161 14.88 -19.50 30.41
N LYS A 162 14.27 -18.75 31.34
CA LYS A 162 14.96 -18.30 32.58
C LYS A 162 15.45 -19.44 33.45
N GLU A 163 14.76 -20.56 33.46
CA GLU A 163 15.05 -21.73 34.32
C GLU A 163 15.84 -22.81 33.59
N GLY A 164 16.16 -22.66 32.31
CA GLY A 164 16.89 -23.67 31.55
C GLY A 164 16.53 -23.68 30.05
N MET A 165 16.74 -24.85 29.45
CA MET A 165 16.43 -25.08 28.04
C MET A 165 15.10 -25.83 27.91
N LEU A 166 14.09 -25.22 27.28
CA LEU A 166 12.81 -25.83 26.95
C LEU A 166 12.93 -26.57 25.62
N VAL A 167 12.70 -27.90 25.64
CA VAL A 167 12.59 -28.72 24.44
C VAL A 167 11.11 -29.01 24.20
N SER A 168 10.55 -28.54 23.09
CA SER A 168 9.14 -28.67 22.76
C SER A 168 8.95 -29.53 21.52
N ASN A 169 8.10 -30.58 21.65
CA ASN A 169 7.73 -31.47 20.55
C ASN A 169 6.34 -31.09 20.01
N THR A 170 6.28 -30.60 18.77
CA THR A 170 5.01 -30.16 18.13
C THR A 170 4.11 -31.33 17.74
N GLU A 171 4.67 -32.51 17.47
CA GLU A 171 3.91 -33.70 17.10
C GLU A 171 3.15 -34.27 18.29
N GLN A 172 3.80 -34.36 19.47
CA GLN A 172 3.22 -34.92 20.69
C GLN A 172 2.51 -33.89 21.56
N GLY A 173 2.73 -32.59 21.30
CA GLY A 173 2.26 -31.48 22.14
C GLY A 173 2.90 -31.54 23.55
N SER A 174 4.07 -32.16 23.70
CA SER A 174 4.82 -32.31 24.94
C SER A 174 6.00 -31.35 25.01
N SER A 175 6.38 -30.94 26.22
CA SER A 175 7.58 -30.15 26.47
C SER A 175 8.33 -30.64 27.69
N LYS A 176 9.67 -30.48 27.67
CA LYS A 176 10.57 -30.85 28.77
C LYS A 176 11.55 -29.71 29.01
N VAL A 177 11.82 -29.38 30.25
CA VAL A 177 12.79 -28.37 30.64
C VAL A 177 14.05 -29.09 31.16
N PHE A 178 15.19 -28.71 30.59
CA PHE A 178 16.53 -29.09 31.03
C PHE A 178 17.12 -27.94 31.83
N SER A 179 17.48 -28.16 33.10
CA SER A 179 17.94 -27.12 34.02
C SER A 179 19.40 -26.75 33.78
N VAL A 180 19.70 -26.19 32.62
CA VAL A 180 21.04 -25.69 32.28
C VAL A 180 21.23 -24.32 32.91
N ALA A 181 22.33 -24.11 33.64
CA ALA A 181 22.64 -22.78 34.24
C ALA A 181 23.09 -21.76 33.19
N ASP A 182 22.76 -20.50 33.42
CA ASP A 182 23.18 -19.35 32.59
C ASP A 182 22.88 -19.50 31.08
N VAL A 183 21.75 -20.11 30.74
CA VAL A 183 21.33 -20.44 29.37
C VAL A 183 21.41 -19.23 28.43
N GLN A 184 20.97 -18.06 28.91
CA GLN A 184 20.88 -16.85 28.09
C GLN A 184 22.26 -16.34 27.66
N ASP A 185 23.25 -16.44 28.54
CA ASP A 185 24.60 -15.88 28.29
C ASP A 185 25.60 -16.93 27.79
N ARG A 186 25.30 -18.23 27.96
CA ARG A 186 26.22 -19.29 27.66
C ARG A 186 25.98 -20.02 26.36
N ILE A 187 24.74 -20.38 26.07
CA ILE A 187 24.43 -21.30 24.97
C ILE A 187 24.29 -20.57 23.65
N LEU A 188 25.02 -21.05 22.63
CA LEU A 188 24.94 -20.58 21.25
C LEU A 188 23.93 -21.39 20.42
N CYS A 189 24.07 -22.74 20.40
CA CYS A 189 23.26 -23.66 19.63
C CYS A 189 23.04 -24.97 20.38
N CYS A 190 21.94 -25.66 20.08
CA CYS A 190 21.60 -26.95 20.68
C CYS A 190 21.26 -27.99 19.61
N ALA A 191 21.59 -29.29 19.95
CA ALA A 191 21.09 -30.45 19.25
C ALA A 191 20.42 -31.37 20.26
N TYR A 192 19.46 -32.20 19.81
CA TYR A 192 18.71 -33.08 20.65
C TYR A 192 18.56 -34.47 20.02
N ASP A 193 18.90 -35.50 20.82
CA ASP A 193 18.67 -36.86 20.45
C ASP A 193 17.35 -37.33 21.05
N ARG A 194 16.39 -37.66 20.16
CA ARG A 194 15.07 -38.11 20.53
C ARG A 194 15.08 -39.50 21.19
N ASP A 195 15.96 -40.39 20.74
CA ASP A 195 15.93 -41.77 21.13
C ASP A 195 16.52 -41.97 22.54
N SER A 196 17.58 -41.25 22.87
CA SER A 196 18.19 -41.28 24.19
C SER A 196 17.73 -40.16 25.13
N ASP A 197 16.82 -39.27 24.68
CA ASP A 197 16.37 -38.05 25.39
C ASP A 197 17.54 -37.21 25.92
N SER A 198 18.58 -37.06 25.07
CA SER A 198 19.82 -36.37 25.41
C SER A 198 19.91 -35.01 24.74
N LEU A 199 20.23 -33.98 25.54
CA LEU A 199 20.48 -32.60 25.03
C LEU A 199 21.97 -32.37 24.94
N PHE A 200 22.39 -31.85 23.75
CA PHE A 200 23.74 -31.39 23.49
C PHE A 200 23.71 -29.87 23.22
N TYR A 201 24.75 -29.15 23.62
CA TYR A 201 24.83 -27.72 23.35
C TYR A 201 26.27 -27.26 23.19
N VAL A 202 26.44 -26.27 22.30
CA VAL A 202 27.69 -25.52 22.13
C VAL A 202 27.54 -24.15 22.77
N THR A 203 28.65 -23.68 23.35
CA THR A 203 28.71 -22.43 24.10
C THR A 203 29.55 -21.39 23.36
N TYR A 204 29.29 -20.09 23.61
CA TYR A 204 30.04 -18.99 23.04
C TYR A 204 31.54 -19.01 23.37
N ASP A 205 31.96 -19.72 24.45
CA ASP A 205 33.34 -19.90 24.80
C ASP A 205 33.98 -21.11 24.10
N GLY A 206 33.35 -21.66 23.07
CA GLY A 206 33.91 -22.71 22.20
C GLY A 206 33.92 -24.12 22.79
N LYS A 207 33.00 -24.44 23.70
CA LYS A 207 32.90 -25.75 24.31
C LYS A 207 31.63 -26.47 23.94
N ILE A 208 31.71 -27.81 23.80
CA ILE A 208 30.54 -28.64 23.51
C ILE A 208 30.29 -29.54 24.71
N TYR A 209 29.04 -29.55 25.17
CA TYR A 209 28.59 -30.30 26.33
C TYR A 209 27.45 -31.23 25.99
N LYS A 210 27.37 -32.35 26.77
CA LYS A 210 26.17 -33.15 26.90
C LYS A 210 25.57 -32.89 28.28
N TYR A 211 24.28 -32.56 28.30
CA TYR A 211 23.53 -32.33 29.54
C TYR A 211 23.49 -33.61 30.38
N THR A 212 23.67 -33.50 31.70
CA THR A 212 23.45 -34.60 32.66
C THR A 212 22.65 -34.12 33.86
N ASP A 213 21.71 -34.94 34.31
CA ASP A 213 20.86 -34.63 35.48
C ASP A 213 21.65 -34.56 36.80
N SER A 214 22.97 -34.90 36.79
CA SER A 214 23.84 -34.90 37.96
C SER A 214 24.31 -33.51 38.42
N GLY A 215 24.01 -32.44 37.63
CA GLY A 215 24.39 -31.06 37.91
C GLY A 215 25.81 -30.72 37.47
N GLN A 216 26.56 -31.64 36.86
CA GLN A 216 27.78 -31.38 36.11
C GLN A 216 27.58 -31.94 34.70
N ASP A 217 27.47 -31.01 33.69
CA ASP A 217 27.36 -31.40 32.30
C ASP A 217 28.67 -32.01 31.80
N GLU A 218 28.59 -33.04 30.97
CA GLU A 218 29.73 -33.75 30.42
C GLU A 218 30.37 -32.89 29.29
N LEU A 219 31.64 -32.53 29.44
CA LEU A 219 32.40 -31.83 28.44
C LEU A 219 32.85 -32.81 27.34
N LEU A 220 32.33 -32.64 26.12
CA LEU A 220 32.69 -33.48 24.97
C LEU A 220 33.83 -32.91 24.15
N TYR A 221 33.93 -31.59 24.06
CA TYR A 221 34.96 -30.89 23.28
C TYR A 221 35.32 -29.56 23.91
N ASP A 222 36.60 -29.20 23.86
CA ASP A 222 37.15 -27.93 24.35
C ASP A 222 38.04 -27.32 23.27
N SER A 223 37.63 -26.16 22.70
CA SER A 223 38.39 -25.44 21.67
C SER A 223 39.77 -24.96 22.15
N ASP A 224 39.94 -24.71 23.46
CA ASP A 224 41.26 -24.33 24.03
C ASP A 224 42.34 -25.43 23.85
N THR A 225 41.93 -26.66 23.55
CA THR A 225 42.86 -27.80 23.31
C THR A 225 43.34 -27.89 21.86
N VAL A 226 42.70 -27.17 20.93
CA VAL A 226 43.03 -27.17 19.48
C VAL A 226 43.16 -25.74 19.02
N ASP A 227 44.38 -25.34 18.66
CA ASP A 227 44.65 -23.96 18.26
C ASP A 227 43.84 -23.54 17.01
N GLY A 228 43.16 -22.42 17.13
CA GLY A 228 42.29 -21.86 16.07
C GLY A 228 40.93 -22.50 15.91
N SER A 229 40.56 -23.49 16.74
CA SER A 229 39.21 -24.11 16.66
C SER A 229 38.13 -23.23 17.26
N ILE A 230 37.02 -23.08 16.54
CA ILE A 230 35.85 -22.26 16.93
C ILE A 230 34.55 -23.00 16.51
N PRO A 231 34.09 -23.99 17.29
CA PRO A 231 32.83 -24.69 17.02
C PRO A 231 31.65 -23.73 17.18
N GLN A 232 30.70 -23.76 16.26
CA GLN A 232 29.53 -22.86 16.28
C GLN A 232 28.21 -23.61 16.28
N GLU A 233 27.92 -24.34 15.23
CA GLU A 233 26.64 -25.01 15.07
C GLU A 233 26.82 -26.51 15.28
N ILE A 234 25.80 -27.13 15.92
CA ILE A 234 25.84 -28.59 16.19
C ILE A 234 24.58 -29.27 15.65
N SER A 235 24.73 -30.47 15.15
CA SER A 235 23.64 -31.36 14.73
C SER A 235 23.97 -32.79 15.12
N TYR A 236 22.94 -33.59 15.51
CA TYR A 236 23.09 -34.96 15.94
C TYR A 236 22.37 -35.92 15.01
N SER A 237 23.02 -37.02 14.61
CA SER A 237 22.43 -38.13 13.88
C SER A 237 23.21 -39.42 14.13
N ASP A 238 22.46 -40.50 14.29
CA ASP A 238 22.98 -41.89 14.34
C ASP A 238 24.15 -42.11 15.30
N GLY A 239 24.07 -41.57 16.50
CA GLY A 239 25.10 -41.71 17.53
C GLY A 239 26.31 -40.79 17.37
N VAL A 240 26.30 -39.90 16.41
CA VAL A 240 27.39 -38.96 16.14
C VAL A 240 26.91 -37.50 16.24
N LEU A 241 27.60 -36.67 16.98
CA LEU A 241 27.43 -35.25 17.03
C LEU A 241 28.37 -34.57 16.03
N TYR A 242 27.83 -33.76 15.14
CA TYR A 242 28.58 -32.98 14.18
C TYR A 242 28.59 -31.53 14.60
N SER A 243 29.74 -30.85 14.48
CA SER A 243 29.83 -29.41 14.74
C SER A 243 30.58 -28.71 13.60
N ALA A 244 30.06 -27.60 13.13
CA ALA A 244 30.79 -26.72 12.21
C ALA A 244 31.85 -25.94 12.96
N ASP A 245 33.16 -26.15 12.61
CA ASP A 245 34.30 -25.41 13.13
C ASP A 245 34.72 -24.32 12.15
N ILE A 246 34.28 -23.11 12.39
CA ILE A 246 34.55 -21.98 11.50
C ILE A 246 35.99 -21.50 11.54
N GLY A 247 36.69 -21.73 12.65
CA GLY A 247 38.09 -21.35 12.81
C GLY A 247 39.00 -22.17 11.93
N LEU A 248 38.83 -23.50 11.92
CA LEU A 248 39.59 -24.44 11.11
C LEU A 248 38.92 -24.77 9.76
N ARG A 249 37.68 -24.30 9.56
CA ARG A 249 36.85 -24.53 8.34
C ARG A 249 36.64 -26.02 8.07
N ASP A 250 36.39 -26.78 9.11
CA ASP A 250 36.17 -28.21 9.10
C ASP A 250 34.84 -28.57 9.81
N ILE A 251 34.41 -29.83 9.72
CA ILE A 251 33.33 -30.37 10.54
C ILE A 251 33.92 -31.34 11.57
N ILE A 252 33.70 -31.04 12.82
CA ILE A 252 34.07 -31.94 13.95
C ILE A 252 33.05 -33.06 14.02
N ARG A 253 33.51 -34.34 14.11
CA ARG A 253 32.70 -35.51 14.42
C ARG A 253 33.02 -36.03 15.82
N ILE A 254 32.02 -36.14 16.68
CA ILE A 254 32.16 -36.62 18.04
C ILE A 254 31.22 -37.85 18.19
N PRO A 255 31.77 -39.07 18.21
CA PRO A 255 30.98 -40.26 18.55
C PRO A 255 30.45 -40.13 19.98
N CYS A 256 29.13 -40.32 20.17
CA CYS A 256 28.45 -40.22 21.48
C CYS A 256 28.17 -41.59 22.12
N ASP A 257 28.60 -42.70 21.51
CA ASP A 257 28.43 -44.07 22.06
C ASP A 257 29.44 -44.36 23.19
N MET A 258 29.00 -45.09 24.23
CA MET A 258 29.71 -45.30 25.48
C MET A 258 31.08 -45.99 25.38
N GLU A 259 31.49 -46.52 24.22
CA GLU A 259 32.78 -47.25 24.07
C GLU A 259 33.91 -46.40 23.48
N ASN A 260 33.65 -45.19 22.90
CA ASN A 260 34.64 -44.37 22.20
C ASN A 260 34.62 -42.90 22.58
N THR A 261 34.26 -42.54 23.79
CA THR A 261 34.37 -41.15 24.29
C THR A 261 35.83 -40.72 24.33
N GLY A 262 36.28 -39.97 23.31
CA GLY A 262 37.64 -39.40 23.30
C GLY A 262 38.33 -39.28 21.92
N SER A 263 37.80 -39.89 20.87
CA SER A 263 38.34 -39.70 19.50
C SER A 263 37.47 -38.72 18.70
N THR A 264 37.84 -37.46 18.67
CA THR A 264 37.28 -36.50 17.74
C THR A 264 37.96 -36.71 16.40
N ASP A 265 37.13 -36.85 15.36
CA ASP A 265 37.54 -36.90 13.95
C ASP A 265 37.06 -35.64 13.21
N ARG A 266 37.64 -35.34 12.04
CA ARG A 266 37.32 -34.15 11.27
C ARG A 266 37.03 -34.47 9.82
N LEU A 267 35.97 -33.89 9.27
CA LEU A 267 35.72 -33.88 7.85
C LEU A 267 36.24 -32.57 7.28
N THR A 268 37.20 -32.66 6.34
CA THR A 268 37.90 -31.51 5.81
C THR A 268 37.57 -31.30 4.34
N VAL A 269 37.20 -30.09 3.98
CA VAL A 269 37.04 -29.65 2.57
C VAL A 269 38.42 -29.30 2.01
N GLU A 270 38.65 -29.57 0.71
CA GLU A 270 39.92 -29.30 0.06
C GLU A 270 40.40 -27.84 0.24
N GLU A 271 41.71 -27.65 0.39
CA GLU A 271 42.33 -26.38 0.72
C GLU A 271 42.05 -25.27 -0.34
N SER A 272 41.91 -25.65 -1.62
CA SER A 272 41.55 -24.73 -2.71
C SER A 272 40.16 -24.09 -2.56
N LEU A 273 39.27 -24.69 -1.79
CA LEU A 273 37.93 -24.24 -1.52
C LEU A 273 37.83 -23.38 -0.23
N LYS A 274 38.87 -23.45 0.61
CA LYS A 274 38.92 -22.73 1.89
C LYS A 274 39.21 -21.23 1.76
N GLU A 275 39.70 -20.77 0.63
CA GLU A 275 40.26 -19.41 0.47
C GLU A 275 39.21 -18.27 0.48
N ARG A 276 37.92 -18.57 0.38
CA ARG A 276 36.90 -17.52 0.22
C ARG A 276 35.64 -17.63 1.08
N GLU A 277 35.52 -18.67 1.92
CA GLU A 277 34.27 -18.97 2.59
C GLU A 277 34.47 -19.37 4.05
N ILE A 278 33.96 -18.58 4.96
CA ILE A 278 34.15 -18.71 6.40
C ILE A 278 33.00 -19.40 7.12
N ALA A 279 31.77 -19.21 6.69
CA ALA A 279 30.63 -19.72 7.39
C ALA A 279 30.31 -21.15 6.95
N TYR A 280 30.44 -22.10 7.84
CA TYR A 280 29.94 -23.46 7.69
C TYR A 280 28.72 -23.67 8.60
N HIS A 281 27.66 -24.14 8.02
CA HIS A 281 26.54 -24.69 8.77
C HIS A 281 26.53 -26.20 8.58
N VAL A 282 26.12 -26.94 9.60
CA VAL A 282 26.02 -28.39 9.55
C VAL A 282 24.64 -28.83 9.96
N SER A 283 24.04 -29.71 9.17
CA SER A 283 22.76 -30.34 9.45
C SER A 283 22.89 -31.84 9.14
N ALA A 284 22.54 -32.68 10.10
CA ALA A 284 22.71 -34.12 10.00
C ALA A 284 21.43 -34.96 9.96
N PRO A 285 20.21 -34.42 10.10
CA PRO A 285 19.02 -35.25 9.96
C PRO A 285 18.91 -35.75 8.51
N GLY A 286 19.07 -37.05 8.29
CA GLY A 286 19.10 -37.65 6.98
C GLY A 286 20.51 -37.54 6.34
N THR A 287 20.60 -36.88 5.17
CA THR A 287 21.88 -36.62 4.51
C THR A 287 22.64 -35.53 5.24
N LEU A 288 23.95 -35.77 5.54
CA LEU A 288 24.80 -34.76 6.13
C LEU A 288 25.03 -33.64 5.10
N VAL A 289 24.64 -32.45 5.48
CA VAL A 289 24.72 -31.23 4.63
C VAL A 289 25.48 -30.17 5.38
N SER A 290 26.40 -29.52 4.71
CA SER A 290 27.01 -28.28 5.16
C SER A 290 26.84 -27.19 4.09
N SER A 291 27.06 -25.96 4.46
CA SER A 291 26.95 -24.82 3.51
C SER A 291 28.05 -23.80 3.77
N THR A 292 28.48 -23.19 2.70
CA THR A 292 29.26 -21.96 2.71
C THR A 292 28.36 -20.79 2.34
N ASN A 293 28.87 -19.57 2.31
CA ASN A 293 28.08 -18.39 1.92
C ASN A 293 27.53 -18.45 0.50
N TYR A 294 28.12 -19.27 -0.39
CA TYR A 294 27.76 -19.30 -1.82
C TYR A 294 27.50 -20.69 -2.37
N SER A 295 27.65 -21.71 -1.53
CA SER A 295 27.55 -23.10 -1.98
C SER A 295 26.90 -24.00 -0.92
N VAL A 296 26.44 -25.16 -1.38
CA VAL A 296 25.95 -26.26 -0.55
C VAL A 296 26.87 -27.46 -0.75
N ILE A 297 27.22 -28.14 0.32
CA ILE A 297 28.09 -29.30 0.34
C ILE A 297 27.28 -30.47 0.85
N LEU A 298 27.17 -31.53 0.03
CA LEU A 298 26.56 -32.81 0.42
C LEU A 298 27.67 -33.81 0.72
N TRP A 299 27.60 -34.47 1.88
CA TRP A 299 28.56 -35.44 2.31
C TRP A 299 28.06 -36.87 2.13
N ASP A 300 28.88 -37.72 1.53
CA ASP A 300 28.68 -39.16 1.46
C ASP A 300 29.86 -39.88 2.12
N GLY A 301 29.78 -40.05 3.44
CA GLY A 301 30.91 -40.55 4.25
C GLY A 301 32.04 -39.52 4.39
N GLU A 302 33.20 -39.79 3.79
CA GLU A 302 34.33 -38.87 3.73
C GLU A 302 34.38 -38.06 2.44
N ASP A 303 33.67 -38.50 1.40
CA ASP A 303 33.58 -37.80 0.13
C ASP A 303 32.49 -36.72 0.18
N TYR A 304 32.61 -35.68 -0.68
CA TYR A 304 31.63 -34.61 -0.74
C TYR A 304 31.39 -34.11 -2.17
N GLU A 305 30.19 -33.59 -2.41
CA GLU A 305 29.80 -32.91 -3.65
C GLU A 305 29.38 -31.46 -3.34
N GLN A 306 29.97 -30.50 -4.05
CA GLN A 306 29.73 -29.05 -3.81
C GLN A 306 29.00 -28.42 -5.00
N PHE A 307 27.94 -27.66 -4.71
CA PHE A 307 27.09 -26.98 -5.68
C PHE A 307 27.08 -25.47 -5.45
N TRP A 308 27.33 -24.67 -6.48
CA TRP A 308 27.18 -23.19 -6.49
C TRP A 308 25.93 -22.75 -7.22
N ASP A 309 25.36 -23.63 -8.05
CA ASP A 309 24.12 -23.40 -8.77
C ASP A 309 23.35 -24.73 -8.94
N VAL A 310 22.04 -24.60 -9.20
CA VAL A 310 21.15 -25.74 -9.39
C VAL A 310 20.27 -25.55 -10.62
N PRO A 311 20.19 -26.52 -11.53
CA PRO A 311 19.32 -26.45 -12.69
C PRO A 311 17.86 -26.45 -12.26
N LEU A 312 17.02 -25.70 -12.99
CA LEU A 312 15.58 -25.70 -12.75
C LEU A 312 14.96 -27.03 -13.16
N SER A 313 14.00 -27.54 -12.38
CA SER A 313 13.19 -28.68 -12.82
C SER A 313 12.39 -28.34 -14.10
N GLY A 314 12.13 -29.35 -14.96
CA GLY A 314 11.41 -29.11 -16.22
C GLY A 314 10.04 -28.45 -16.02
N LYS A 315 9.38 -28.71 -14.92
CA LYS A 315 8.12 -28.05 -14.53
C LYS A 315 8.31 -26.54 -14.30
N LEU A 316 9.35 -26.15 -13.57
CA LEU A 316 9.64 -24.72 -13.32
C LEU A 316 10.08 -24.01 -14.60
N GLN A 317 10.84 -24.66 -15.49
CA GLN A 317 11.22 -24.10 -16.79
C GLN A 317 9.99 -23.78 -17.64
N VAL A 318 9.04 -24.74 -17.77
CA VAL A 318 7.80 -24.52 -18.53
C VAL A 318 6.97 -23.38 -17.94
N TRP A 319 6.79 -23.37 -16.61
CA TRP A 319 6.04 -22.30 -15.95
C TRP A 319 6.70 -20.93 -16.12
N ASN A 320 8.03 -20.85 -16.00
CA ASN A 320 8.76 -19.60 -16.20
C ASN A 320 8.64 -19.09 -17.65
N CYS A 321 8.73 -19.99 -18.65
CA CYS A 321 8.47 -19.63 -20.05
C CYS A 321 7.05 -19.09 -20.26
N LEU A 322 6.04 -19.69 -19.64
CA LEU A 322 4.64 -19.22 -19.72
C LEU A 322 4.47 -17.84 -19.06
N LEU A 323 5.13 -17.58 -17.94
CA LEU A 323 5.10 -16.28 -17.28
C LEU A 323 5.74 -15.18 -18.14
N TRP A 324 6.88 -15.46 -18.77
CA TRP A 324 7.51 -14.52 -19.70
C TRP A 324 6.68 -14.28 -20.96
N ALA A 325 6.02 -15.33 -21.48
CA ALA A 325 5.07 -15.18 -22.60
C ALA A 325 3.86 -14.31 -22.20
N ALA A 326 3.34 -14.47 -20.97
CA ALA A 326 2.27 -13.62 -20.45
C ALA A 326 2.71 -12.16 -20.32
N CYS A 327 3.93 -11.90 -19.83
CA CYS A 327 4.51 -10.56 -19.82
C CYS A 327 4.61 -9.95 -21.22
N ALA A 328 5.06 -10.73 -22.22
CA ALA A 328 5.14 -10.26 -23.60
C ALA A 328 3.75 -9.89 -24.17
N VAL A 329 2.71 -10.66 -23.84
CA VAL A 329 1.31 -10.33 -24.19
C VAL A 329 0.86 -9.01 -23.55
N ILE A 330 1.17 -8.77 -22.28
CA ILE A 330 0.84 -7.51 -21.58
C ILE A 330 1.53 -6.34 -22.28
N VAL A 331 2.84 -6.44 -22.56
CA VAL A 331 3.60 -5.38 -23.23
C VAL A 331 3.03 -5.11 -24.63
N ALA A 332 2.75 -6.16 -25.41
CA ALA A 332 2.16 -6.02 -26.74
C ALA A 332 0.78 -5.36 -26.70
N ALA A 333 -0.06 -5.72 -25.72
CA ALA A 333 -1.37 -5.11 -25.52
C ALA A 333 -1.26 -3.63 -25.14
N VAL A 334 -0.38 -3.27 -24.21
CA VAL A 334 -0.12 -1.86 -23.80
C VAL A 334 0.33 -1.04 -25.01
N LEU A 335 1.27 -1.55 -25.81
CA LEU A 335 1.73 -0.88 -27.03
C LEU A 335 0.61 -0.72 -28.06
N PHE A 336 -0.20 -1.76 -28.26
CA PHE A 336 -1.34 -1.70 -29.17
C PHE A 336 -2.38 -0.66 -28.74
N PHE A 337 -2.74 -0.63 -27.45
CA PHE A 337 -3.65 0.36 -26.90
C PHE A 337 -3.08 1.76 -26.98
N ALA A 338 -1.80 1.95 -26.68
CA ALA A 338 -1.11 3.25 -26.78
C ALA A 338 -1.12 3.77 -28.23
N VAL A 339 -0.76 2.93 -29.22
CA VAL A 339 -0.78 3.31 -30.64
C VAL A 339 -2.21 3.59 -31.13
N THR A 340 -3.19 2.82 -30.68
CA THR A 340 -4.60 3.02 -31.05
C THR A 340 -5.13 4.32 -30.45
N LEU A 341 -4.83 4.58 -29.17
CA LEU A 341 -5.16 5.81 -28.48
C LEU A 341 -4.52 7.02 -29.19
N LEU A 342 -3.23 6.93 -29.53
CA LEU A 342 -2.50 7.98 -30.24
C LEU A 342 -3.12 8.28 -31.62
N LYS A 343 -3.52 7.24 -32.38
CA LYS A 343 -4.24 7.42 -33.65
C LYS A 343 -5.59 8.09 -33.50
N ILE A 344 -6.35 7.75 -32.45
CA ILE A 344 -7.64 8.40 -32.15
C ILE A 344 -7.42 9.85 -31.74
N LEU A 345 -6.45 10.10 -30.86
CA LEU A 345 -6.07 11.43 -30.37
C LEU A 345 -5.64 12.33 -31.53
N VAL A 346 -4.78 11.85 -32.46
CA VAL A 346 -4.29 12.66 -33.59
C VAL A 346 -5.39 12.97 -34.58
N LYS A 347 -6.38 12.08 -34.79
CA LYS A 347 -7.44 12.28 -35.83
C LYS A 347 -8.62 13.10 -35.33
N LYS A 348 -9.02 13.03 -34.06
CA LYS A 348 -10.27 13.63 -33.53
C LYS A 348 -10.10 14.97 -32.81
N PHE A 349 -8.87 15.35 -32.42
CA PHE A 349 -8.67 16.55 -31.61
C PHE A 349 -8.47 17.83 -32.44
N SER A 350 -9.03 18.92 -31.92
CA SER A 350 -8.81 20.27 -32.44
C SER A 350 -7.35 20.70 -32.30
N PHE A 351 -6.95 21.73 -33.04
CA PHE A 351 -5.59 22.27 -32.98
C PHE A 351 -5.15 22.61 -31.54
N TYR A 352 -6.06 23.19 -30.73
CA TYR A 352 -5.79 23.53 -29.33
C TYR A 352 -5.53 22.31 -28.46
N ALA A 353 -6.28 21.23 -28.65
CA ALA A 353 -6.05 19.98 -27.93
C ALA A 353 -4.71 19.32 -28.28
N LYS A 354 -4.23 19.47 -29.53
CA LYS A 354 -2.90 19.02 -29.96
C LYS A 354 -1.78 19.79 -29.28
N ILE A 355 -1.92 21.13 -29.19
CA ILE A 355 -0.97 21.97 -28.45
C ILE A 355 -0.93 21.59 -26.98
N THR A 356 -2.10 21.40 -26.37
CA THR A 356 -2.19 21.01 -24.96
C THR A 356 -1.51 19.65 -24.71
N MET A 357 -1.70 18.66 -25.60
CA MET A 357 -1.01 17.37 -25.50
C MET A 357 0.51 17.48 -25.69
N ALA A 358 0.97 18.37 -26.58
CA ALA A 358 2.40 18.63 -26.75
C ALA A 358 3.01 19.25 -25.48
N VAL A 359 2.31 20.20 -24.87
CA VAL A 359 2.73 20.82 -23.59
C VAL A 359 2.78 19.79 -22.48
N ILE A 360 1.79 18.88 -22.40
CA ILE A 360 1.81 17.78 -21.43
C ILE A 360 2.99 16.84 -21.69
N GLY A 361 3.23 16.46 -22.94
CA GLY A 361 4.37 15.62 -23.31
C GLY A 361 5.71 16.24 -22.87
N ILE A 362 5.85 17.56 -23.02
CA ILE A 362 7.03 18.30 -22.55
C ILE A 362 7.10 18.27 -21.01
N ILE A 363 6.00 18.54 -20.31
CA ILE A 363 5.96 18.51 -18.83
C ILE A 363 6.30 17.12 -18.31
N VAL A 364 5.72 16.06 -18.89
CA VAL A 364 6.04 14.66 -18.53
C VAL A 364 7.52 14.36 -18.79
N GLY A 365 8.05 14.80 -19.93
CA GLY A 365 9.46 14.64 -20.27
C GLY A 365 10.40 15.33 -19.28
N VAL A 366 10.09 16.58 -18.93
CA VAL A 366 10.85 17.36 -17.94
C VAL A 366 10.75 16.71 -16.55
N ALA A 367 9.57 16.25 -16.16
CA ALA A 367 9.36 15.58 -14.88
C ALA A 367 10.12 14.24 -14.80
N ALA A 368 10.10 13.44 -15.86
CA ALA A 368 10.87 12.19 -15.93
C ALA A 368 12.38 12.45 -15.86
N LEU A 369 12.86 13.50 -16.53
CA LEU A 369 14.24 13.94 -16.49
C LEU A 369 14.62 14.45 -15.08
N PHE A 370 13.74 15.20 -14.43
CA PHE A 370 13.93 15.71 -13.09
C PHE A 370 14.02 14.55 -12.06
N ILE A 371 13.11 13.56 -12.13
CA ILE A 371 13.18 12.37 -11.29
C ILE A 371 14.46 11.59 -11.59
N GLY A 372 14.79 11.36 -12.86
CA GLY A 372 15.98 10.62 -13.26
C GLY A 372 17.31 11.28 -12.85
N THR A 373 17.34 12.59 -12.64
CA THR A 373 18.54 13.31 -12.19
C THR A 373 18.60 13.55 -10.69
N LEU A 374 17.48 13.89 -10.05
CA LEU A 374 17.43 14.19 -8.62
C LEU A 374 17.39 12.94 -7.73
N PHE A 375 16.77 11.86 -8.19
CA PHE A 375 16.64 10.67 -7.37
C PHE A 375 17.98 10.01 -7.02
N PRO A 376 18.94 9.83 -7.96
CA PRO A 376 20.27 9.37 -7.62
C PRO A 376 21.03 10.31 -6.66
N GLN A 377 20.87 11.63 -6.82
CA GLN A 377 21.46 12.61 -5.88
C GLN A 377 20.84 12.51 -4.49
N PHE A 378 19.54 12.27 -4.39
CA PHE A 378 18.87 12.05 -3.12
C PHE A 378 19.35 10.76 -2.43
N GLN A 379 19.54 9.67 -3.19
CA GLN A 379 20.12 8.44 -2.66
C GLN A 379 21.56 8.66 -2.14
N SER A 380 22.39 9.38 -2.86
CA SER A 380 23.75 9.69 -2.39
C SER A 380 23.74 10.54 -1.11
N LEU A 381 22.81 11.49 -1.00
CA LEU A 381 22.66 12.30 0.22
C LEU A 381 22.24 11.46 1.43
N LEU A 382 21.32 10.49 1.24
CA LEU A 382 20.94 9.57 2.33
C LEU A 382 22.11 8.69 2.78
N VAL A 383 22.90 8.21 1.85
CA VAL A 383 24.13 7.43 2.16
C VAL A 383 25.16 8.29 2.89
N ASP A 384 25.40 9.53 2.46
CA ASP A 384 26.33 10.46 3.11
C ASP A 384 25.89 10.85 4.53
N GLU A 385 24.58 11.03 4.74
CA GLU A 385 24.03 11.27 6.07
C GLU A 385 24.21 10.04 6.96
N THR A 386 24.00 8.84 6.41
CA THR A 386 24.25 7.57 7.12
C THR A 386 25.72 7.44 7.54
N TYR A 387 26.65 7.68 6.66
CA TYR A 387 28.08 7.68 7.01
C TYR A 387 28.43 8.70 8.13
N THR A 388 27.76 9.83 8.16
CA THR A 388 27.98 10.83 9.22
C THR A 388 27.48 10.32 10.58
N ARG A 389 26.34 9.65 10.63
CA ARG A 389 25.79 9.00 11.82
C ARG A 389 26.72 7.87 12.31
N GLU A 390 27.17 7.02 11.38
CA GLU A 390 28.08 5.91 11.66
C GLU A 390 29.42 6.39 12.23
N LYS A 391 30.01 7.44 11.66
CA LYS A 391 31.26 8.05 12.19
C LYS A 391 31.07 8.61 13.59
N PHE A 392 29.91 9.22 13.87
CA PHE A 392 29.62 9.72 15.21
C PHE A 392 29.49 8.57 16.22
N ALA A 393 28.78 7.49 15.87
CA ALA A 393 28.62 6.31 16.73
C ALA A 393 29.99 5.61 16.97
N ALA A 394 30.77 5.42 15.91
CA ALA A 394 32.12 4.85 16.03
C ALA A 394 33.03 5.68 16.97
N SER A 395 33.01 7.01 16.82
CA SER A 395 33.78 7.91 17.69
C SER A 395 33.27 7.86 19.14
N ALA A 396 31.99 7.73 19.38
CA ALA A 396 31.43 7.60 20.72
C ALA A 396 31.89 6.32 21.42
N VAL A 397 31.99 5.21 20.69
CA VAL A 397 32.55 3.94 21.21
C VAL A 397 34.06 4.07 21.45
N THR A 398 34.84 4.45 20.42
CA THR A 398 36.31 4.45 20.49
C THR A 398 36.88 5.34 21.59
N ASN A 399 36.23 6.48 21.87
CA ASN A 399 36.60 7.39 22.95
C ASN A 399 36.33 6.86 24.37
N ARG A 400 35.48 5.83 24.52
CA ARG A 400 35.10 5.25 25.82
C ARG A 400 35.62 3.83 26.00
N LEU A 401 36.08 3.19 24.93
CA LEU A 401 36.51 1.80 24.94
C LEU A 401 37.70 1.58 25.86
N PRO A 402 37.66 0.60 26.80
CA PRO A 402 38.83 0.25 27.65
C PRO A 402 39.88 -0.49 26.82
N ALA A 403 40.83 0.26 26.24
CA ALA A 403 41.86 -0.27 25.32
C ALA A 403 42.61 -1.48 25.88
N ASP A 404 42.99 -1.43 27.15
CA ASP A 404 43.71 -2.52 27.82
C ASP A 404 42.88 -3.82 27.91
N ALA A 405 41.58 -3.71 28.18
CA ALA A 405 40.65 -4.85 28.20
C ALA A 405 40.43 -5.41 26.78
N PHE A 406 40.23 -4.52 25.80
CA PHE A 406 40.05 -4.92 24.40
C PHE A 406 41.29 -5.68 23.88
N GLN A 407 42.53 -5.24 24.21
CA GLN A 407 43.75 -5.93 23.80
C GLN A 407 43.90 -7.33 24.38
N ARG A 408 43.38 -7.65 25.58
CA ARG A 408 43.46 -8.97 26.18
C ARG A 408 42.51 -10.02 25.64
N LEU A 409 41.50 -9.63 24.88
CA LEU A 409 40.53 -10.57 24.30
C LEU A 409 41.12 -11.25 23.07
N GLU A 410 41.57 -12.49 23.18
CA GLU A 410 42.32 -13.23 22.13
C GLU A 410 41.74 -14.62 21.82
N LYS A 411 41.01 -15.24 22.76
CA LYS A 411 40.56 -16.64 22.66
C LYS A 411 39.05 -16.78 22.85
N PRO A 412 38.42 -17.81 22.32
CA PRO A 412 37.01 -18.11 22.59
C PRO A 412 36.66 -18.12 24.09
N SER A 413 37.53 -18.66 24.92
CA SER A 413 37.38 -18.70 26.39
C SER A 413 37.39 -17.32 27.07
N ASP A 414 37.74 -16.24 26.37
CA ASP A 414 37.62 -14.87 26.89
C ASP A 414 36.15 -14.35 26.85
N PHE A 415 35.25 -15.08 26.21
CA PHE A 415 33.84 -14.70 26.15
C PHE A 415 33.24 -14.55 27.55
N MET A 416 32.59 -13.46 27.83
CA MET A 416 31.97 -13.08 29.12
C MET A 416 32.93 -12.99 30.30
N ASN A 417 34.23 -12.97 30.10
CA ASN A 417 35.15 -12.59 31.16
C ASN A 417 34.98 -11.10 31.55
N GLU A 418 35.69 -10.61 32.56
CA GLU A 418 35.58 -9.23 33.02
C GLU A 418 35.92 -8.20 31.91
N ASP A 419 36.96 -8.48 31.10
CA ASP A 419 37.37 -7.61 29.99
C ASP A 419 36.32 -7.55 28.89
N TYR A 420 35.70 -8.69 28.53
CA TYR A 420 34.61 -8.75 27.55
C TYR A 420 33.39 -7.95 28.03
N ARG A 421 33.00 -8.11 29.32
CA ARG A 421 31.85 -7.39 29.88
C ARG A 421 32.05 -5.86 29.87
N GLN A 422 33.28 -5.39 30.13
CA GLN A 422 33.62 -3.97 30.06
C GLN A 422 33.48 -3.42 28.63
N VAL A 423 34.00 -4.14 27.63
CA VAL A 423 33.87 -3.78 26.20
C VAL A 423 32.41 -3.78 25.79
N ARG A 424 31.69 -4.86 26.10
CA ARG A 424 30.28 -5.03 25.83
C ARG A 424 29.43 -3.89 26.40
N GLN A 425 29.68 -3.49 27.65
CA GLN A 425 28.90 -2.44 28.29
C GLN A 425 29.07 -1.10 27.57
N VAL A 426 30.29 -0.72 27.23
CA VAL A 426 30.57 0.54 26.53
C VAL A 426 29.86 0.59 25.18
N VAL A 427 29.89 -0.49 24.40
CA VAL A 427 29.22 -0.53 23.09
C VAL A 427 27.71 -0.48 23.26
N ARG A 428 27.15 -1.29 24.16
CA ARG A 428 25.70 -1.29 24.41
C ARG A 428 25.18 0.04 24.94
N ASP A 429 25.92 0.74 25.80
CA ASP A 429 25.54 2.06 26.29
C ASP A 429 25.43 3.11 25.16
N VAL A 430 26.18 2.95 24.07
CA VAL A 430 26.10 3.85 22.90
C VAL A 430 24.94 3.49 21.99
N PHE A 431 24.73 2.19 21.72
CA PHE A 431 23.76 1.76 20.71
C PHE A 431 22.34 1.53 21.26
N PHE A 432 22.19 1.28 22.58
CA PHE A 432 20.89 1.06 23.23
C PHE A 432 20.48 2.21 24.18
N SER A 433 21.18 3.35 24.12
CA SER A 433 20.71 4.56 24.80
C SER A 433 19.40 5.06 24.13
N ASP A 434 18.52 5.71 24.93
CA ASP A 434 17.22 6.22 24.47
C ASP A 434 17.26 7.28 23.33
N SER A 435 18.41 7.49 22.70
CA SER A 435 18.55 8.38 21.55
C SER A 435 18.19 7.65 20.25
N ASP A 436 17.13 8.08 19.58
CA ASP A 436 16.62 7.54 18.30
C ASP A 436 17.68 7.42 17.16
N SER A 437 18.84 8.04 17.34
CA SER A 437 19.83 8.18 16.26
C SER A 437 20.73 6.97 16.02
N SER A 438 20.80 6.01 16.95
CA SER A 438 21.70 4.84 16.87
C SER A 438 20.99 3.49 16.80
N GLN A 439 19.66 3.46 16.89
CA GLN A 439 18.89 2.22 17.00
C GLN A 439 18.90 1.35 15.73
N ASP A 440 19.11 1.96 14.55
CA ASP A 440 19.16 1.28 13.25
C ASP A 440 20.58 0.80 12.88
N LEU A 441 21.58 1.03 13.72
CA LEU A 441 22.97 0.74 13.43
C LEU A 441 23.41 -0.58 14.08
N TYR A 442 24.34 -1.29 13.43
CA TYR A 442 25.09 -2.40 14.04
C TYR A 442 26.53 -1.97 14.33
N CYS A 443 27.22 -2.73 15.16
CA CYS A 443 28.61 -2.48 15.53
C CYS A 443 29.36 -3.80 15.63
N VAL A 444 30.58 -3.82 15.05
CA VAL A 444 31.54 -4.93 15.14
C VAL A 444 32.89 -4.39 15.50
N LEU A 445 33.61 -5.10 16.36
CA LEU A 445 34.98 -4.78 16.76
C LEU A 445 35.91 -5.88 16.26
N TYR A 446 36.96 -5.48 15.54
CA TYR A 446 37.96 -6.34 14.93
C TYR A 446 39.35 -6.16 15.52
N LYS A 447 40.13 -7.25 15.56
CA LYS A 447 41.58 -7.24 15.72
C LYS A 447 42.26 -7.74 14.47
N VAL A 448 43.49 -7.27 14.28
CA VAL A 448 44.39 -7.75 13.23
C VAL A 448 45.62 -8.31 13.89
N LYS A 449 45.93 -9.59 13.64
CA LYS A 449 47.11 -10.28 14.14
C LYS A 449 47.70 -11.09 13.00
N ASP A 450 48.99 -10.85 12.71
CA ASP A 450 49.75 -11.57 11.67
C ASP A 450 49.04 -11.59 10.29
N GLY A 451 48.40 -10.50 9.90
CA GLY A 451 47.65 -10.39 8.64
C GLY A 451 46.25 -11.02 8.65
N THR A 452 45.86 -11.64 9.76
CA THR A 452 44.53 -12.24 9.91
C THR A 452 43.62 -11.28 10.69
N VAL A 453 42.41 -11.04 10.18
CA VAL A 453 41.38 -10.23 10.83
C VAL A 453 40.39 -11.14 11.58
N THR A 454 40.14 -10.81 12.84
CA THR A 454 39.22 -11.57 13.69
C THR A 454 38.22 -10.64 14.41
N LEU A 455 36.97 -11.09 14.57
CA LEU A 455 35.96 -10.39 15.35
C LEU A 455 36.19 -10.64 16.85
N VAL A 456 36.08 -9.60 17.62
CA VAL A 456 36.14 -9.65 19.08
C VAL A 456 34.77 -9.48 19.71
N TYR A 457 33.95 -8.62 19.13
CA TYR A 457 32.63 -8.31 19.66
C TYR A 457 31.67 -7.84 18.56
N THR A 458 30.43 -8.25 18.68
CA THR A 458 29.27 -7.71 17.93
C THR A 458 28.15 -7.37 18.89
N LEU A 459 27.17 -6.55 18.46
CA LEU A 459 25.99 -6.24 19.28
C LEU A 459 25.16 -7.47 19.64
N GLU A 460 25.16 -8.49 18.78
CA GLU A 460 24.46 -9.77 19.00
C GLU A 460 25.23 -10.73 19.91
N ASP A 461 26.44 -10.36 20.34
CA ASP A 461 27.47 -11.16 20.96
C ASP A 461 28.01 -12.27 20.02
N ILE A 462 29.30 -12.51 20.02
CA ILE A 462 29.95 -13.49 19.17
C ILE A 462 31.09 -14.16 19.96
N CYS A 463 31.47 -15.35 19.52
CA CYS A 463 32.68 -16.01 19.99
C CYS A 463 33.91 -15.12 19.70
N VAL A 464 34.76 -14.92 20.70
CA VAL A 464 36.00 -14.14 20.51
C VAL A 464 36.91 -14.84 19.53
N SER A 465 37.61 -14.08 18.68
CA SER A 465 38.46 -14.55 17.58
C SER A 465 37.69 -15.18 16.39
N TYR A 466 36.42 -14.89 16.23
CA TYR A 466 35.67 -15.32 15.05
C TYR A 466 36.32 -14.80 13.78
N PRO A 467 36.65 -15.65 12.79
CA PRO A 467 37.35 -15.22 11.59
C PRO A 467 36.52 -14.28 10.73
N TYR A 468 37.20 -13.34 10.09
CA TYR A 468 36.57 -12.37 9.21
C TYR A 468 36.81 -12.69 7.73
N ASP A 469 35.87 -12.43 6.89
CA ASP A 469 35.83 -12.79 5.47
C ASP A 469 36.77 -12.00 4.56
N TRP A 470 37.22 -10.83 5.00
CA TRP A 470 37.93 -9.91 4.15
C TRP A 470 39.43 -10.12 4.25
N GLU A 471 40.09 -10.14 3.10
CA GLU A 471 41.55 -10.13 3.05
C GLU A 471 42.07 -8.83 3.66
N TYR A 472 43.16 -8.93 4.39
CA TYR A 472 43.83 -7.77 5.00
C TYR A 472 44.79 -7.10 4.04
N GLU A 473 45.70 -7.90 3.39
CA GLU A 473 46.75 -7.38 2.53
C GLU A 473 46.17 -6.74 1.24
N GLY A 474 46.62 -5.52 0.95
CA GLY A 474 46.23 -4.78 -0.26
C GLY A 474 44.81 -4.20 -0.22
N THR A 475 44.18 -4.25 0.94
CA THR A 475 42.83 -3.73 1.13
C THR A 475 42.79 -2.44 1.95
N ASP A 476 41.64 -1.81 1.98
CA ASP A 476 41.37 -0.61 2.79
C ASP A 476 41.54 -0.87 4.30
N LEU A 477 41.36 -2.14 4.78
CA LEU A 477 41.63 -2.51 6.18
C LEU A 477 43.06 -2.25 6.57
N GLN A 478 44.02 -2.54 5.67
CA GLN A 478 45.44 -2.24 5.86
C GLN A 478 45.65 -0.71 5.97
N GLU A 479 44.99 0.08 5.12
CA GLU A 479 45.10 1.53 5.22
C GLU A 479 44.49 2.09 6.52
N VAL A 480 43.40 1.51 7.03
CA VAL A 480 42.82 1.89 8.34
C VAL A 480 43.81 1.62 9.46
N MET A 481 44.49 0.46 9.44
CA MET A 481 45.45 0.07 10.47
C MET A 481 46.79 0.84 10.38
N GLU A 482 47.30 1.08 9.18
CA GLU A 482 48.61 1.72 9.00
C GLU A 482 48.56 3.25 9.00
N GLN A 483 47.51 3.83 8.35
CA GLN A 483 47.38 5.28 8.18
C GLN A 483 46.42 5.91 9.18
N GLY A 484 45.59 5.12 9.86
CA GLY A 484 44.56 5.60 10.78
C GLY A 484 43.42 6.36 10.10
N ALA A 485 43.16 6.07 8.84
CA ALA A 485 42.12 6.70 8.06
C ALA A 485 40.76 5.99 8.26
N THR A 486 39.67 6.72 8.40
CA THR A 486 38.31 6.15 8.36
C THR A 486 37.91 5.91 6.93
N LYS A 487 37.47 4.72 6.58
CA LYS A 487 36.96 4.33 5.25
C LYS A 487 35.47 4.09 5.28
N THR A 488 34.81 4.33 4.13
CA THR A 488 33.35 4.18 3.96
C THR A 488 33.07 3.18 2.87
N TYR A 489 32.09 2.32 3.08
CA TYR A 489 31.73 1.24 2.17
C TYR A 489 30.24 1.16 1.91
N ALA A 490 29.89 0.77 0.70
CA ALA A 490 28.58 0.26 0.34
C ALA A 490 28.78 -1.06 -0.40
N THR A 491 28.41 -2.17 0.20
CA THR A 491 28.67 -3.51 -0.34
C THR A 491 27.44 -4.39 -0.30
N ASN A 492 27.42 -5.38 -1.21
CA ASN A 492 26.48 -6.48 -1.19
C ASN A 492 27.29 -7.74 -0.83
N SER A 493 27.01 -8.31 0.31
CA SER A 493 27.63 -9.56 0.78
C SER A 493 26.60 -10.67 0.93
N SER A 494 27.06 -11.87 1.27
CA SER A 494 26.22 -13.01 1.65
C SER A 494 25.29 -12.70 2.83
N SER A 495 25.73 -11.85 3.74
CA SER A 495 24.94 -11.42 4.90
C SER A 495 23.91 -10.32 4.58
N GLY A 496 23.95 -9.73 3.38
CA GLY A 496 23.06 -8.65 2.94
C GLY A 496 23.76 -7.51 2.23
N SER A 497 23.02 -6.44 1.98
CA SER A 497 23.53 -5.17 1.43
C SER A 497 23.71 -4.18 2.56
N PHE A 498 24.94 -3.72 2.78
CA PHE A 498 25.26 -2.84 3.90
C PHE A 498 25.95 -1.55 3.44
N VAL A 499 25.68 -0.49 4.19
CA VAL A 499 26.47 0.73 4.20
C VAL A 499 27.18 0.77 5.56
N PHE A 500 28.49 0.94 5.58
CA PHE A 500 29.25 0.93 6.82
C PHE A 500 30.58 1.69 6.71
N ILE A 501 31.17 1.94 7.85
CA ILE A 501 32.49 2.54 7.96
C ILE A 501 33.43 1.62 8.74
N HIS A 502 34.69 1.65 8.38
CA HIS A 502 35.80 1.16 9.22
C HIS A 502 36.54 2.35 9.82
N SER A 503 36.72 2.36 11.13
CA SER A 503 37.47 3.37 11.85
C SER A 503 38.51 2.72 12.79
N PRO A 504 39.71 3.32 12.99
CA PRO A 504 40.70 2.77 13.87
C PRO A 504 40.35 2.90 15.35
N ILE A 505 40.62 1.87 16.13
CA ILE A 505 40.58 1.88 17.60
C ILE A 505 41.99 2.17 18.07
N ARG A 506 42.17 3.20 18.94
CA ARG A 506 43.47 3.61 19.44
C ARG A 506 43.61 3.35 20.94
N ASP A 507 44.79 3.02 21.36
CA ASP A 507 45.14 2.97 22.78
C ASP A 507 45.46 4.38 23.36
N LYS A 508 45.84 4.43 24.62
CA LYS A 508 46.18 5.68 25.32
C LYS A 508 47.47 6.32 24.78
N SER A 509 48.35 5.56 24.11
CA SER A 509 49.55 6.05 23.46
C SER A 509 49.34 6.59 22.07
N GLY A 510 48.17 6.32 21.48
CA GLY A 510 47.76 6.70 20.13
C GLY A 510 48.00 5.60 19.09
N ASP A 511 48.54 4.45 19.48
CA ASP A 511 48.76 3.30 18.61
C ASP A 511 47.43 2.63 18.24
N ILE A 512 47.34 2.15 17.00
CA ILE A 512 46.13 1.49 16.52
C ILE A 512 46.14 0.03 16.97
N ILE A 513 45.11 -0.37 17.73
CA ILE A 513 45.00 -1.70 18.35
C ILE A 513 43.87 -2.55 17.73
N GLY A 514 43.10 -1.99 16.82
CA GLY A 514 41.99 -2.67 16.16
C GLY A 514 41.17 -1.76 15.28
N ILE A 515 40.07 -2.28 14.77
CA ILE A 515 39.14 -1.60 13.88
C ILE A 515 37.71 -1.71 14.45
N ILE A 516 36.96 -0.63 14.38
CA ILE A 516 35.53 -0.62 14.62
C ILE A 516 34.80 -0.50 13.29
N GLU A 517 33.86 -1.38 13.04
CA GLU A 517 32.88 -1.26 11.98
C GLU A 517 31.56 -0.83 12.59
N VAL A 518 30.97 0.19 12.01
CA VAL A 518 29.59 0.64 12.29
C VAL A 518 28.85 0.79 10.97
N GLY A 519 27.70 0.19 10.89
CA GLY A 519 26.93 0.21 9.65
C GLY A 519 25.44 0.02 9.83
N THR A 520 24.74 0.05 8.69
CA THR A 520 23.29 -0.17 8.60
C THR A 520 22.93 -1.02 7.38
N ASP A 521 21.81 -1.74 7.45
CA ASP A 521 21.30 -2.52 6.32
C ASP A 521 20.77 -1.59 5.22
N MET A 522 21.31 -1.74 4.01
CA MET A 522 20.90 -0.99 2.81
C MET A 522 19.45 -1.28 2.41
N ASN A 523 18.88 -2.45 2.77
CA ASN A 523 17.51 -2.78 2.45
C ASN A 523 16.53 -1.83 3.16
N SER A 524 16.83 -1.44 4.40
CA SER A 524 16.04 -0.46 5.13
C SER A 524 16.09 0.92 4.47
N LEU A 525 17.26 1.31 3.96
CA LEU A 525 17.44 2.57 3.20
C LEU A 525 16.75 2.52 1.84
N THR A 526 16.86 1.39 1.12
CA THR A 526 16.23 1.23 -0.19
C THR A 526 14.70 1.16 -0.10
N GLU A 527 14.15 0.58 0.95
CA GLU A 527 12.71 0.53 1.19
C GLU A 527 12.14 1.93 1.49
N LYS A 528 12.77 2.68 2.40
CA LYS A 528 12.44 4.11 2.64
C LYS A 528 12.58 4.95 1.36
N SER A 529 13.66 4.74 0.61
CA SER A 529 13.90 5.42 -0.67
C SER A 529 12.83 5.08 -1.72
N ARG A 530 12.40 3.81 -1.81
CA ARG A 530 11.34 3.35 -2.71
C ARG A 530 9.98 3.94 -2.35
N GLU A 531 9.64 4.00 -1.07
CA GLU A 531 8.40 4.66 -0.62
C GLU A 531 8.37 6.12 -1.03
N ILE A 532 9.47 6.85 -0.83
CA ILE A 532 9.61 8.25 -1.24
C ILE A 532 9.50 8.37 -2.78
N GLN A 533 10.15 7.48 -3.54
CA GLN A 533 10.07 7.47 -5.00
C GLN A 533 8.63 7.26 -5.49
N VAL A 534 7.93 6.27 -4.97
CA VAL A 534 6.53 6.00 -5.33
C VAL A 534 5.64 7.19 -4.97
N SER A 535 5.83 7.78 -3.79
CA SER A 535 5.11 8.98 -3.35
C SER A 535 5.36 10.16 -4.29
N LEU A 536 6.61 10.42 -4.68
CA LEU A 536 6.96 11.48 -5.63
C LEU A 536 6.32 11.27 -7.01
N ILE A 537 6.33 10.05 -7.53
CA ILE A 537 5.70 9.71 -8.82
C ILE A 537 4.18 9.95 -8.77
N ILE A 538 3.51 9.49 -7.70
CA ILE A 538 2.06 9.68 -7.53
C ILE A 538 1.73 11.17 -7.42
N ASN A 539 2.47 11.92 -6.60
CA ASN A 539 2.31 13.38 -6.46
C ASN A 539 2.48 14.09 -7.80
N LEU A 540 3.50 13.73 -8.56
CA LEU A 540 3.77 14.31 -9.87
C LEU A 540 2.62 14.05 -10.85
N ILE A 541 2.11 12.79 -10.92
CA ILE A 541 0.98 12.44 -11.78
C ILE A 541 -0.25 13.26 -11.37
N ALA A 542 -0.55 13.34 -10.08
CA ALA A 542 -1.69 14.10 -9.56
C ALA A 542 -1.60 15.60 -9.92
N ILE A 543 -0.44 16.21 -9.70
CA ILE A 543 -0.19 17.62 -10.05
C ILE A 543 -0.31 17.84 -11.56
N MET A 544 0.22 16.94 -12.39
CA MET A 544 0.10 17.04 -13.84
C MET A 544 -1.35 17.01 -14.31
N VAL A 545 -2.17 16.13 -13.74
CA VAL A 545 -3.61 16.04 -14.09
C VAL A 545 -4.31 17.35 -13.73
N VAL A 546 -4.07 17.87 -12.53
CA VAL A 546 -4.64 19.15 -12.08
C VAL A 546 -4.19 20.29 -12.97
N PHE A 547 -2.89 20.40 -13.25
CA PHE A 547 -2.34 21.45 -14.09
C PHE A 547 -2.91 21.40 -15.52
N PHE A 548 -3.07 20.20 -16.07
CA PHE A 548 -3.74 20.00 -17.36
C PHE A 548 -5.17 20.55 -17.36
N MET A 549 -5.96 20.13 -16.38
CA MET A 549 -7.36 20.57 -16.28
C MET A 549 -7.46 22.09 -16.10
N LEU A 550 -6.64 22.68 -15.22
CA LEU A 550 -6.58 24.12 -15.00
C LEU A 550 -6.17 24.89 -16.29
N THR A 551 -5.16 24.40 -17.00
CA THR A 551 -4.69 25.01 -18.25
C THR A 551 -5.81 25.00 -19.29
N PHE A 552 -6.54 23.90 -19.38
CA PHE A 552 -7.66 23.76 -20.30
C PHE A 552 -8.77 24.78 -20.00
N GLU A 553 -9.14 24.95 -18.73
CA GLU A 553 -10.14 25.92 -18.32
C GLU A 553 -9.71 27.38 -18.56
N VAL A 554 -8.43 27.70 -18.33
CA VAL A 554 -7.87 29.03 -18.63
C VAL A 554 -7.88 29.32 -20.14
N ILE A 555 -7.54 28.33 -20.98
CA ILE A 555 -7.60 28.50 -22.44
C ILE A 555 -9.03 28.78 -22.89
N TYR A 556 -10.02 28.03 -22.40
CA TYR A 556 -11.43 28.30 -22.70
C TYR A 556 -11.87 29.68 -22.23
N PHE A 557 -11.45 30.12 -21.06
CA PHE A 557 -11.76 31.44 -20.54
C PHE A 557 -11.17 32.55 -21.43
N ILE A 558 -9.90 32.39 -21.88
CA ILE A 558 -9.28 33.36 -22.81
C ILE A 558 -10.05 33.44 -24.13
N LYS A 559 -10.46 32.27 -24.68
CA LYS A 559 -11.28 32.18 -25.88
C LYS A 559 -12.63 32.88 -25.67
N GLY A 560 -13.31 32.65 -24.56
CA GLY A 560 -14.57 33.30 -24.22
C GLY A 560 -14.42 34.82 -24.12
N ARG A 561 -13.28 35.30 -23.55
CA ARG A 561 -13.01 36.75 -23.52
C ARG A 561 -12.79 37.35 -24.91
N GLN A 562 -12.14 36.64 -25.82
CA GLN A 562 -11.93 37.09 -27.20
C GLN A 562 -13.29 37.13 -27.93
N GLU A 563 -14.10 36.08 -27.75
CA GLU A 563 -15.44 36.00 -28.35
C GLU A 563 -16.36 37.14 -27.85
N LEU A 564 -16.34 37.42 -26.55
CA LEU A 564 -17.12 38.53 -25.97
C LEU A 564 -16.71 39.86 -26.55
N LYS A 565 -15.40 40.10 -26.80
CA LYS A 565 -14.93 41.29 -27.46
C LYS A 565 -15.44 41.38 -28.91
N ARG A 566 -15.38 40.28 -29.66
CA ARG A 566 -15.87 40.18 -31.03
C ARG A 566 -17.37 40.44 -31.09
N ARG A 567 -18.20 39.79 -30.27
CA ARG A 567 -19.66 40.03 -30.25
C ARG A 567 -20.03 41.47 -29.94
N LYS A 568 -19.28 42.16 -29.09
CA LYS A 568 -19.49 43.56 -28.78
C LYS A 568 -19.12 44.51 -29.94
N GLN A 569 -18.08 44.18 -30.71
CA GLN A 569 -17.60 45.02 -31.80
C GLN A 569 -18.37 44.81 -33.10
N GLU A 570 -18.72 43.60 -33.47
CA GLU A 570 -19.31 43.23 -34.75
C GLU A 570 -20.86 43.14 -34.71
N GLU A 571 -21.42 42.66 -33.58
CA GLU A 571 -22.86 42.37 -33.50
C GLU A 571 -23.62 43.26 -32.52
N ASN A 572 -22.96 44.20 -31.86
CA ASN A 572 -23.54 45.03 -30.76
C ASN A 572 -24.26 44.17 -29.69
N ASN A 573 -23.87 42.88 -29.57
CA ASN A 573 -24.48 41.88 -28.70
C ASN A 573 -23.64 41.72 -27.43
N SER A 574 -24.24 41.94 -26.25
CA SER A 574 -23.60 41.86 -24.95
C SER A 574 -23.81 40.53 -24.27
N ARG A 575 -24.46 39.53 -24.91
CA ARG A 575 -24.66 38.19 -24.32
C ARG A 575 -23.34 37.50 -24.05
N LEU A 576 -23.26 36.84 -22.91
CA LEU A 576 -22.05 36.12 -22.47
C LEU A 576 -21.80 34.89 -23.36
N PRO A 577 -20.58 34.68 -23.85
CA PRO A 577 -20.19 33.44 -24.51
C PRO A 577 -20.22 32.25 -23.58
N VAL A 578 -20.52 31.07 -24.10
CA VAL A 578 -20.66 29.81 -23.37
C VAL A 578 -19.37 29.44 -22.63
N GLU A 579 -18.22 29.79 -23.13
CA GLU A 579 -16.91 29.56 -22.55
C GLU A 579 -16.68 30.32 -21.23
N ILE A 580 -17.37 31.47 -21.03
CA ILE A 580 -17.28 32.21 -19.75
C ILE A 580 -18.11 31.52 -18.68
N PHE A 581 -19.32 31.00 -19.01
CA PHE A 581 -20.11 30.20 -18.08
C PHE A 581 -19.33 28.97 -17.61
N ARG A 582 -18.66 28.29 -18.53
CA ARG A 582 -17.80 27.17 -18.27
C ARG A 582 -16.80 27.48 -17.15
N PHE A 583 -16.09 28.59 -17.26
CA PHE A 583 -15.05 28.97 -16.28
C PHE A 583 -15.65 29.37 -14.93
N ILE A 584 -16.80 30.04 -14.89
CA ILE A 584 -17.47 30.41 -13.63
C ILE A 584 -17.93 29.16 -12.89
N VAL A 585 -18.55 28.21 -13.58
CA VAL A 585 -18.99 26.93 -13.01
C VAL A 585 -17.78 26.17 -12.47
N PHE A 586 -16.69 26.08 -13.24
CA PHE A 586 -15.43 25.49 -12.79
C PHE A 586 -14.96 26.11 -11.48
N LEU A 587 -14.88 27.43 -11.37
CA LEU A 587 -14.43 28.12 -10.15
C LEU A 587 -15.35 27.86 -8.96
N VAL A 588 -16.67 27.81 -9.15
CA VAL A 588 -17.62 27.48 -8.07
C VAL A 588 -17.31 26.10 -7.51
N PHE A 589 -17.30 25.08 -8.38
CA PHE A 589 -17.02 23.71 -7.95
C PHE A 589 -15.60 23.52 -7.45
N PHE A 590 -14.63 24.22 -7.97
CA PHE A 590 -13.25 24.18 -7.48
C PHE A 590 -13.15 24.67 -6.04
N PHE A 591 -13.67 25.84 -5.71
CA PHE A 591 -13.56 26.40 -4.36
C PHE A 591 -14.45 25.70 -3.34
N THR A 592 -15.62 25.22 -3.73
CA THR A 592 -16.49 24.48 -2.82
C THR A 592 -15.94 23.09 -2.48
N ASN A 593 -15.28 22.43 -3.44
CA ASN A 593 -14.75 21.07 -3.26
C ASN A 593 -13.29 20.99 -2.83
N LEU A 594 -12.55 22.12 -2.78
CA LEU A 594 -11.13 22.12 -2.40
C LEU A 594 -10.86 21.44 -1.04
N THR A 595 -11.81 21.48 -0.16
CA THR A 595 -11.74 20.91 1.19
C THR A 595 -12.74 19.76 1.42
N CYS A 596 -13.38 19.26 0.37
CA CYS A 596 -14.47 18.28 0.48
C CYS A 596 -13.99 16.95 1.09
N ALA A 597 -12.88 16.39 0.64
CA ALA A 597 -12.33 15.14 1.16
C ALA A 597 -11.79 15.27 2.60
N ILE A 598 -11.45 16.47 3.02
CA ILE A 598 -10.78 16.77 4.28
C ILE A 598 -11.79 17.17 5.37
N LEU A 599 -12.87 17.81 4.97
CA LEU A 599 -13.89 18.32 5.89
C LEU A 599 -14.50 17.25 6.80
N PRO A 600 -14.82 16.04 6.34
CA PRO A 600 -15.31 14.97 7.21
C PRO A 600 -14.30 14.56 8.28
N ILE A 601 -13.03 14.41 7.91
CA ILE A 601 -11.94 14.05 8.84
C ILE A 601 -11.74 15.15 9.88
N TYR A 602 -11.70 16.42 9.44
CA TYR A 602 -11.55 17.56 10.31
C TYR A 602 -12.75 17.72 11.27
N ALA A 603 -13.97 17.56 10.76
CA ALA A 603 -15.19 17.59 11.56
C ALA A 603 -15.20 16.45 12.59
N MET A 604 -14.72 15.24 12.21
CA MET A 604 -14.61 14.09 13.11
C MET A 604 -13.63 14.38 14.26
N LYS A 605 -12.41 14.85 13.95
CA LYS A 605 -11.39 15.22 14.95
C LYS A 605 -11.87 16.32 15.94
N ILE A 606 -12.76 17.22 15.50
CA ILE A 606 -13.36 18.23 16.40
C ILE A 606 -14.46 17.58 17.23
N SER A 607 -15.30 16.75 16.64
CA SER A 607 -16.45 16.12 17.26
C SER A 607 -16.06 15.14 18.38
N GLU A 608 -14.93 14.45 18.24
CA GLU A 608 -14.36 13.54 19.26
C GLU A 608 -14.02 14.27 20.57
N LYS A 609 -13.69 15.57 20.48
CA LYS A 609 -13.37 16.41 21.65
C LYS A 609 -14.61 17.02 22.30
N MET A 610 -15.79 16.80 21.72
CA MET A 610 -17.05 17.37 22.19
C MET A 610 -18.04 16.28 22.57
N SER A 611 -18.70 16.38 23.72
CA SER A 611 -19.82 15.51 24.07
C SER A 611 -21.13 16.26 23.92
N VAL A 612 -21.98 15.84 23.00
CA VAL A 612 -23.35 16.33 22.83
C VAL A 612 -24.31 15.18 23.15
N GLN A 613 -25.22 15.39 24.10
CA GLN A 613 -26.16 14.35 24.51
C GLN A 613 -26.98 13.83 23.30
N GLY A 614 -26.93 12.52 23.08
CA GLY A 614 -27.70 11.83 22.05
C GLY A 614 -27.09 11.77 20.65
N LEU A 615 -25.91 12.38 20.42
CA LEU A 615 -25.22 12.32 19.14
C LEU A 615 -23.82 11.74 19.31
N SER A 616 -23.49 10.70 18.51
CA SER A 616 -22.13 10.20 18.41
C SER A 616 -21.22 11.20 17.69
N PRO A 617 -19.87 11.15 17.89
CA PRO A 617 -18.94 12.01 17.15
C PRO A 617 -19.12 11.94 15.64
N ALA A 618 -19.35 10.75 15.06
CA ALA A 618 -19.57 10.57 13.64
C ALA A 618 -20.89 11.23 13.17
N MET A 619 -21.98 11.14 13.93
CA MET A 619 -23.21 11.84 13.60
C MET A 619 -23.08 13.35 13.72
N LEU A 620 -22.34 13.82 14.72
CA LEU A 620 -22.08 15.26 14.91
C LEU A 620 -21.22 15.83 13.77
N ALA A 621 -20.23 15.07 13.28
CA ALA A 621 -19.39 15.43 12.14
C ALA A 621 -20.19 15.50 10.82
N ALA A 622 -21.29 14.74 10.70
CA ALA A 622 -22.18 14.79 9.54
C ALA A 622 -22.99 16.10 9.44
N VAL A 623 -23.23 16.79 10.57
CA VAL A 623 -24.10 18.00 10.61
C VAL A 623 -23.64 19.10 9.67
N PRO A 624 -22.40 19.59 9.67
CA PRO A 624 -21.99 20.64 8.75
C PRO A 624 -22.08 20.21 7.27
N ILE A 625 -21.73 18.96 6.96
CA ILE A 625 -21.74 18.44 5.59
C ILE A 625 -23.18 18.37 5.03
N SER A 626 -24.10 17.85 5.83
CA SER A 626 -25.54 17.83 5.49
C SER A 626 -26.12 19.23 5.40
N ALA A 627 -25.72 20.14 6.28
CA ALA A 627 -26.18 21.53 6.30
C ALA A 627 -25.80 22.29 5.02
N GLU A 628 -24.62 22.05 4.46
CA GLU A 628 -24.17 22.66 3.22
C GLU A 628 -25.07 22.30 2.05
N VAL A 629 -25.32 21.01 1.86
CA VAL A 629 -26.15 20.50 0.75
C VAL A 629 -27.61 20.94 0.91
N LEU A 630 -28.14 20.84 2.13
CA LEU A 630 -29.51 21.25 2.42
C LEU A 630 -29.73 22.75 2.20
N SER A 631 -28.80 23.58 2.65
CA SER A 631 -28.82 25.01 2.41
C SER A 631 -28.78 25.33 0.93
N GLY A 632 -27.88 24.68 0.18
CA GLY A 632 -27.80 24.82 -1.28
C GLY A 632 -29.11 24.50 -1.97
N ALA A 633 -29.77 23.40 -1.60
CA ALA A 633 -31.07 23.01 -2.10
C ALA A 633 -32.17 24.06 -1.85
N ILE A 634 -32.28 24.53 -0.60
CA ILE A 634 -33.27 25.52 -0.19
C ILE A 634 -33.06 26.82 -0.96
N PHE A 635 -31.83 27.32 -1.02
CA PHE A 635 -31.52 28.59 -1.68
C PHE A 635 -31.53 28.50 -3.22
N SER A 636 -31.30 27.34 -3.80
CA SER A 636 -31.58 27.10 -5.22
C SER A 636 -33.09 27.14 -5.53
N ALA A 637 -33.89 26.49 -4.70
CA ALA A 637 -35.37 26.50 -4.88
C ALA A 637 -36.01 27.87 -4.64
N LEU A 638 -35.52 28.60 -3.63
CA LEU A 638 -36.02 29.94 -3.28
C LEU A 638 -35.33 31.08 -4.07
N GLY A 639 -34.24 30.74 -4.73
CA GLY A 639 -33.33 31.68 -5.38
C GLY A 639 -33.99 32.54 -6.45
N GLY A 640 -34.97 31.99 -7.17
CA GLY A 640 -35.80 32.76 -8.13
C GLY A 640 -36.45 33.98 -7.48
N LYS A 641 -37.05 33.79 -6.29
CA LYS A 641 -37.67 34.90 -5.53
C LYS A 641 -36.62 35.90 -5.01
N VAL A 642 -35.45 35.38 -4.62
CA VAL A 642 -34.31 36.22 -4.16
C VAL A 642 -33.77 37.08 -5.30
N ILE A 643 -33.60 36.48 -6.47
CA ILE A 643 -33.09 37.17 -7.68
C ILE A 643 -34.11 38.25 -8.15
N HIS A 644 -35.38 37.91 -8.15
CA HIS A 644 -36.43 38.88 -8.52
C HIS A 644 -36.48 40.08 -7.56
N LYS A 645 -36.33 39.84 -6.22
CA LYS A 645 -36.41 40.90 -5.21
C LYS A 645 -35.14 41.78 -5.15
N LEU A 646 -33.97 41.19 -5.29
CA LEU A 646 -32.69 41.89 -5.14
C LEU A 646 -32.12 42.37 -6.48
N GLY A 647 -32.56 41.82 -7.59
CA GLY A 647 -31.98 41.97 -8.91
C GLY A 647 -30.70 41.10 -9.09
N ALA A 648 -30.39 40.74 -10.34
CA ALA A 648 -29.26 39.81 -10.63
C ALA A 648 -27.92 40.32 -10.12
N LYS A 649 -27.58 41.60 -10.29
CA LYS A 649 -26.34 42.20 -9.85
C LYS A 649 -26.10 42.08 -8.33
N ARG A 650 -27.13 42.40 -7.51
CA ARG A 650 -27.00 42.30 -6.06
C ARG A 650 -27.00 40.84 -5.61
N SER A 651 -27.77 39.99 -6.29
CA SER A 651 -27.76 38.55 -6.02
C SER A 651 -26.39 37.90 -6.26
N VAL A 652 -25.69 38.22 -7.37
CA VAL A 652 -24.30 37.75 -7.64
C VAL A 652 -23.34 38.23 -6.53
N PHE A 653 -23.45 39.51 -6.17
CA PHE A 653 -22.59 40.10 -5.12
C PHE A 653 -22.81 39.39 -3.77
N VAL A 654 -24.05 39.30 -3.30
CA VAL A 654 -24.40 38.69 -2.02
C VAL A 654 -24.00 37.21 -2.01
N SER A 655 -24.29 36.44 -3.04
CA SER A 655 -23.96 35.03 -3.15
C SER A 655 -22.43 34.80 -3.11
N SER A 656 -21.68 35.62 -3.82
CA SER A 656 -20.20 35.51 -3.82
C SER A 656 -19.62 35.89 -2.44
N VAL A 657 -20.18 36.87 -1.75
CA VAL A 657 -19.78 37.25 -0.38
C VAL A 657 -20.09 36.12 0.59
N LEU A 658 -21.30 35.53 0.52
CA LEU A 658 -21.71 34.41 1.38
C LEU A 658 -20.77 33.20 1.20
N LEU A 659 -20.40 32.89 -0.04
CA LEU A 659 -19.50 31.80 -0.38
C LEU A 659 -18.09 32.05 0.23
N THR A 660 -17.51 33.24 0.00
CA THR A 660 -16.20 33.59 0.53
C THR A 660 -16.19 33.66 2.07
N ALA A 661 -17.23 34.23 2.68
CA ALA A 661 -17.38 34.29 4.13
C ALA A 661 -17.56 32.89 4.76
N GLY A 662 -18.36 32.04 4.10
CA GLY A 662 -18.51 30.64 4.48
C GLY A 662 -17.18 29.90 4.52
N LEU A 663 -16.38 30.03 3.44
CA LEU A 663 -15.03 29.43 3.41
C LEU A 663 -14.11 29.98 4.51
N GLY A 664 -14.21 31.29 4.79
CA GLY A 664 -13.40 31.93 5.83
C GLY A 664 -13.74 31.43 7.25
N LEU A 665 -15.00 31.15 7.55
CA LEU A 665 -15.41 30.63 8.86
C LEU A 665 -14.89 29.22 9.15
N ARG A 666 -14.52 28.40 8.14
CA ARG A 666 -13.91 27.08 8.32
C ARG A 666 -12.56 27.11 9.04
N VAL A 667 -11.90 28.26 9.07
CA VAL A 667 -10.61 28.44 9.77
C VAL A 667 -10.73 28.20 11.29
N VAL A 668 -11.90 28.44 11.87
CA VAL A 668 -12.12 28.29 13.31
C VAL A 668 -12.54 26.85 13.64
N PRO A 669 -11.78 26.11 14.49
CA PRO A 669 -12.04 24.72 14.83
C PRO A 669 -13.22 24.58 15.82
N ASN A 670 -14.42 24.87 15.36
CA ASN A 670 -15.65 24.76 16.14
C ASN A 670 -16.78 24.20 15.26
N ILE A 671 -17.43 23.12 15.69
CA ILE A 671 -18.43 22.40 14.89
C ILE A 671 -19.64 23.26 14.53
N TRP A 672 -20.07 24.15 15.42
CA TRP A 672 -21.20 25.05 15.18
C TRP A 672 -20.85 26.16 14.17
N LEU A 673 -19.60 26.67 14.22
CA LEU A 673 -19.11 27.61 13.23
C LEU A 673 -18.88 26.93 11.88
N LEU A 674 -18.45 25.66 11.86
CA LEU A 674 -18.41 24.84 10.63
C LEU A 674 -19.80 24.66 10.05
N THR A 675 -20.83 24.43 10.89
CA THR A 675 -22.22 24.32 10.44
C THR A 675 -22.75 25.66 9.88
N LEU A 676 -22.43 26.76 10.54
CA LEU A 676 -22.78 28.10 10.03
C LEU A 676 -22.06 28.40 8.70
N SER A 677 -20.78 28.09 8.64
CA SER A 677 -19.98 28.16 7.40
C SER A 677 -20.66 27.39 6.26
N ALA A 678 -21.09 26.17 6.52
CA ALA A 678 -21.75 25.29 5.58
C ALA A 678 -23.09 25.87 5.08
N LEU A 679 -23.89 26.43 5.98
CA LEU A 679 -25.13 27.11 5.62
C LEU A 679 -24.90 28.33 4.72
N LEU A 680 -23.89 29.16 5.04
CA LEU A 680 -23.55 30.32 4.20
C LEU A 680 -23.00 29.90 2.83
N LEU A 681 -22.16 28.87 2.81
CA LEU A 681 -21.57 28.34 1.60
C LEU A 681 -22.66 27.78 0.69
N GLY A 682 -23.56 26.94 1.24
CA GLY A 682 -24.69 26.37 0.51
C GLY A 682 -25.61 27.44 -0.09
N ALA A 683 -25.95 28.46 0.69
CA ALA A 683 -26.75 29.59 0.22
C ALA A 683 -26.05 30.35 -0.93
N GLY A 684 -24.75 30.55 -0.82
CA GLY A 684 -23.94 31.23 -1.83
C GLY A 684 -23.90 30.48 -3.16
N TRP A 685 -23.49 29.20 -3.16
CA TRP A 685 -23.38 28.45 -4.40
C TRP A 685 -24.75 28.10 -4.99
N GLY A 686 -25.78 27.86 -4.18
CA GLY A 686 -27.12 27.54 -4.65
C GLY A 686 -27.74 28.69 -5.49
N VAL A 687 -27.64 29.93 -5.04
CA VAL A 687 -28.15 31.09 -5.81
C VAL A 687 -27.26 31.40 -7.02
N LEU A 688 -25.92 31.25 -6.90
CA LEU A 688 -25.01 31.56 -7.98
C LEU A 688 -25.16 30.58 -9.16
N LEU A 689 -25.29 29.28 -8.90
CA LEU A 689 -25.51 28.27 -9.93
C LEU A 689 -26.93 28.38 -10.56
N LEU A 690 -27.92 28.77 -9.77
CA LEU A 690 -29.25 29.07 -10.31
C LEU A 690 -29.17 30.23 -11.32
N LEU A 691 -28.46 31.31 -11.00
CA LEU A 691 -28.24 32.44 -11.93
C LEU A 691 -27.56 31.98 -13.22
N VAL A 692 -26.53 31.11 -13.11
CA VAL A 692 -25.87 30.54 -14.31
C VAL A 692 -26.89 29.75 -15.15
N ASN A 693 -27.74 28.92 -14.53
CA ASN A 693 -28.73 28.15 -15.24
C ASN A 693 -29.78 29.03 -15.93
N LEU A 694 -30.27 30.10 -15.25
CA LEU A 694 -31.20 31.07 -15.88
C LEU A 694 -30.57 31.75 -17.09
N MET A 695 -29.32 32.16 -16.99
CA MET A 695 -28.58 32.75 -18.12
C MET A 695 -28.40 31.76 -19.29
N ILE A 696 -28.23 30.46 -19.02
CA ILE A 696 -28.13 29.40 -20.04
C ILE A 696 -29.49 29.20 -20.75
N VAL A 697 -30.61 29.25 -20.02
CA VAL A 697 -31.95 29.07 -20.58
C VAL A 697 -32.27 30.13 -21.62
N GLU A 698 -31.76 31.34 -21.47
CA GLU A 698 -31.99 32.46 -22.41
C GLU A 698 -31.09 32.40 -23.67
N LEU A 699 -30.20 31.43 -23.78
CA LEU A 699 -29.39 31.24 -24.99
C LEU A 699 -30.21 30.59 -26.11
N PRO A 700 -29.83 30.84 -27.40
CA PRO A 700 -30.39 30.14 -28.55
C PRO A 700 -30.20 28.61 -28.40
N ASP A 701 -31.13 27.78 -28.94
CA ASP A 701 -31.14 26.34 -28.72
C ASP A 701 -29.82 25.63 -29.06
N GLU A 702 -29.12 26.06 -30.11
CA GLU A 702 -27.80 25.50 -30.46
C GLU A 702 -26.72 25.80 -29.41
N GLU A 703 -26.68 27.01 -28.86
CA GLU A 703 -25.75 27.43 -27.81
C GLU A 703 -26.14 26.87 -26.44
N LYS A 704 -27.45 26.71 -26.16
CA LYS A 704 -28.04 26.17 -24.93
C LYS A 704 -27.57 24.74 -24.66
N ASN A 705 -27.68 23.85 -25.64
CA ASN A 705 -27.21 22.46 -25.52
C ASN A 705 -25.69 22.39 -25.26
N ARG A 706 -24.93 23.24 -25.93
CA ARG A 706 -23.48 23.35 -25.72
C ARG A 706 -23.14 23.91 -24.33
N ALA A 707 -23.92 24.85 -23.84
CA ALA A 707 -23.74 25.46 -22.53
C ALA A 707 -23.98 24.44 -21.39
N TYR A 708 -25.04 23.60 -21.48
CA TYR A 708 -25.29 22.53 -20.52
C TYR A 708 -24.20 21.45 -20.55
N ALA A 709 -23.71 21.10 -21.75
CA ALA A 709 -22.58 20.16 -21.84
C ALA A 709 -21.32 20.73 -21.18
N TYR A 710 -21.04 22.02 -21.37
CA TYR A 710 -19.92 22.68 -20.71
C TYR A 710 -20.12 22.83 -19.20
N TYR A 711 -21.34 23.07 -18.73
CA TYR A 711 -21.71 23.11 -17.33
C TYR A 711 -21.34 21.78 -16.65
N SER A 712 -21.80 20.67 -17.21
CA SER A 712 -21.53 19.32 -16.65
C SER A 712 -20.03 18.97 -16.63
N VAL A 713 -19.32 19.26 -17.73
CA VAL A 713 -17.88 19.00 -17.79
C VAL A 713 -17.10 19.87 -16.79
N SER A 714 -17.51 21.14 -16.63
CA SER A 714 -16.80 22.06 -15.74
C SER A 714 -17.04 21.78 -14.26
N SER A 715 -18.27 21.36 -13.91
CA SER A 715 -18.59 20.97 -12.54
C SER A 715 -17.73 19.77 -12.09
N LEU A 716 -17.65 18.75 -12.95
CA LEU A 716 -16.86 17.56 -12.68
C LEU A 716 -15.35 17.87 -12.67
N SER A 717 -14.88 18.65 -13.65
CA SER A 717 -13.47 19.06 -13.72
C SER A 717 -13.07 19.91 -12.51
N GLY A 718 -13.94 20.87 -12.12
CA GLY A 718 -13.70 21.72 -10.95
C GLY A 718 -13.63 20.93 -9.66
N ALA A 719 -14.59 20.03 -9.43
CA ALA A 719 -14.63 19.20 -8.24
C ALA A 719 -13.41 18.28 -8.12
N ASN A 720 -13.07 17.53 -9.18
CA ASN A 720 -11.93 16.61 -9.16
C ASN A 720 -10.58 17.33 -9.00
N CYS A 721 -10.36 18.43 -9.75
CA CYS A 721 -9.16 19.26 -9.58
C CYS A 721 -9.02 19.78 -8.16
N ALA A 722 -10.12 20.23 -7.56
CA ALA A 722 -10.13 20.81 -6.24
C ALA A 722 -9.70 19.82 -5.18
N VAL A 723 -10.30 18.63 -5.16
CA VAL A 723 -10.02 17.61 -4.14
C VAL A 723 -8.57 17.16 -4.20
N VAL A 724 -8.02 16.95 -5.40
CA VAL A 724 -6.62 16.58 -5.60
C VAL A 724 -5.69 17.70 -5.16
N PHE A 725 -5.99 18.93 -5.55
CA PHE A 725 -5.17 20.09 -5.19
C PHE A 725 -5.23 20.37 -3.68
N GLY A 726 -6.37 20.19 -3.05
CA GLY A 726 -6.54 20.28 -1.60
C GLY A 726 -5.71 19.23 -0.85
N GLY A 727 -5.75 17.97 -1.29
CA GLY A 727 -4.93 16.89 -0.75
C GLY A 727 -3.43 17.15 -0.91
N PHE A 728 -2.99 17.67 -2.07
CA PHE A 728 -1.60 18.06 -2.29
C PHE A 728 -1.14 19.18 -1.35
N LEU A 729 -1.96 20.23 -1.17
CA LEU A 729 -1.62 21.35 -0.30
C LEU A 729 -1.44 20.95 1.17
N LEU A 730 -2.15 19.92 1.63
CA LEU A 730 -2.02 19.40 3.01
C LEU A 730 -0.65 18.84 3.34
N GLN A 731 0.15 18.44 2.37
CA GLN A 731 1.54 18.01 2.62
C GLN A 731 2.39 19.14 3.21
N TRP A 732 2.02 20.41 2.92
CA TRP A 732 2.83 21.59 3.23
C TRP A 732 2.18 22.50 4.26
N MET A 733 0.89 22.30 4.59
CA MET A 733 0.16 23.20 5.47
C MET A 733 -0.87 22.49 6.34
N SER A 734 -1.21 23.10 7.48
CA SER A 734 -2.26 22.61 8.37
C SER A 734 -3.66 22.81 7.79
N TYR A 735 -4.66 22.12 8.34
CA TYR A 735 -6.06 22.30 7.97
C TYR A 735 -6.52 23.76 8.00
N THR A 736 -6.20 24.47 9.08
CA THR A 736 -6.57 25.88 9.26
C THR A 736 -5.92 26.77 8.20
N ALA A 737 -4.64 26.53 7.86
CA ALA A 737 -3.96 27.25 6.79
C ALA A 737 -4.59 26.97 5.43
N LEU A 738 -4.97 25.72 5.13
CA LEU A 738 -5.65 25.34 3.90
C LEU A 738 -7.00 26.05 3.77
N PHE A 739 -7.81 26.08 4.85
CA PHE A 739 -9.09 26.82 4.83
C PHE A 739 -8.89 28.32 4.63
N ALA A 740 -7.88 28.93 5.24
CA ALA A 740 -7.55 30.33 5.04
C ALA A 740 -7.13 30.62 3.59
N VAL A 741 -6.25 29.80 3.00
CA VAL A 741 -5.83 29.90 1.61
C VAL A 741 -7.03 29.74 0.67
N THR A 742 -7.91 28.79 0.93
CA THR A 742 -9.13 28.58 0.12
C THR A 742 -10.03 29.82 0.15
N ALA A 743 -10.22 30.41 1.32
CA ALA A 743 -11.00 31.65 1.46
C ALA A 743 -10.39 32.81 0.68
N VAL A 744 -9.08 33.00 0.77
CA VAL A 744 -8.37 34.05 0.03
C VAL A 744 -8.48 33.81 -1.48
N LEU A 745 -8.24 32.60 -1.95
CA LEU A 745 -8.33 32.25 -3.37
C LEU A 745 -9.77 32.39 -3.93
N SER A 746 -10.80 32.16 -3.10
CA SER A 746 -12.21 32.33 -3.51
C SER A 746 -12.58 33.77 -3.88
N VAL A 747 -11.76 34.75 -3.48
CA VAL A 747 -11.89 36.14 -3.94
C VAL A 747 -11.77 36.24 -5.47
N LEU A 748 -11.03 35.33 -6.10
CA LEU A 748 -10.98 35.24 -7.57
C LEU A 748 -12.37 34.96 -8.16
N LEU A 749 -13.13 34.01 -7.59
CA LEU A 749 -14.50 33.73 -8.00
C LEU A 749 -15.38 34.97 -7.82
N PHE A 750 -15.27 35.65 -6.67
CA PHE A 750 -15.98 36.89 -6.40
C PHE A 750 -15.71 37.93 -7.50
N LEU A 751 -14.44 38.18 -7.87
CA LEU A 751 -14.07 39.13 -8.88
C LEU A 751 -14.59 38.74 -10.27
N VAL A 752 -14.46 37.47 -10.65
CA VAL A 752 -14.89 36.97 -11.98
C VAL A 752 -16.42 37.00 -12.09
N ALA A 753 -17.14 36.46 -11.10
CA ALA A 753 -18.61 36.44 -11.12
C ALA A 753 -19.19 37.87 -11.17
N ASN A 754 -18.73 38.76 -10.31
CA ASN A 754 -19.20 40.15 -10.32
C ASN A 754 -18.87 40.89 -11.59
N LYS A 755 -17.73 40.65 -12.25
CA LYS A 755 -17.33 41.31 -13.50
C LYS A 755 -18.20 40.89 -14.69
N TYR A 756 -18.54 39.60 -14.79
CA TYR A 756 -19.20 39.03 -15.96
C TYR A 756 -20.69 38.86 -15.76
N MET A 757 -21.17 38.39 -14.59
CA MET A 757 -22.59 38.13 -14.37
C MET A 757 -23.39 39.35 -13.88
N SER A 758 -22.75 40.39 -13.31
CA SER A 758 -23.45 41.55 -12.79
C SER A 758 -24.09 42.46 -13.88
N LYS A 759 -23.82 42.21 -15.16
CA LYS A 759 -24.38 42.95 -16.33
C LYS A 759 -25.62 42.27 -16.89
N TYR A 760 -26.06 41.19 -16.27
CA TYR A 760 -27.27 40.48 -16.64
C TYR A 760 -28.48 41.36 -16.27
N THR A 761 -29.24 41.80 -17.25
CA THR A 761 -30.56 42.37 -17.10
C THR A 761 -31.58 41.41 -17.74
N SER A 762 -32.46 40.87 -16.94
CA SER A 762 -33.64 40.14 -17.47
C SER A 762 -34.50 41.15 -18.22
N ASP A 763 -34.48 41.12 -19.56
CA ASP A 763 -35.36 41.95 -20.42
C ASP A 763 -36.79 41.43 -20.48
N ASN A 764 -37.12 40.36 -19.74
CA ASN A 764 -38.46 39.79 -19.69
C ASN A 764 -39.27 40.41 -18.56
N GLU A 765 -39.80 41.60 -18.78
CA GLU A 765 -41.11 42.00 -18.25
C GLU A 765 -42.16 41.07 -18.93
N GLU A 766 -42.76 40.19 -18.15
CA GLU A 766 -44.06 39.56 -18.35
C GLU A 766 -44.42 39.13 -19.78
N GLU A 767 -43.82 38.13 -20.37
CA GLU A 767 -44.60 37.15 -21.11
C GLU A 767 -45.10 36.10 -20.11
N ASN A 768 -46.29 36.36 -19.55
CA ASN A 768 -47.17 35.35 -19.03
C ASN A 768 -47.48 34.36 -20.18
N CYS A 769 -46.63 33.35 -20.37
CA CYS A 769 -47.09 32.13 -20.98
C CYS A 769 -48.14 31.55 -20.01
N GLU A 770 -49.39 31.88 -20.27
CA GLU A 770 -50.52 31.08 -19.86
C GLU A 770 -50.33 29.68 -20.40
N THR A 771 -49.52 28.86 -19.67
CA THR A 771 -49.56 27.44 -19.80
C THR A 771 -50.91 26.97 -19.33
N GLU A 772 -51.65 26.30 -20.23
CA GLU A 772 -52.91 25.61 -19.97
C GLU A 772 -52.96 25.09 -18.54
N ASP A 773 -54.06 25.43 -17.85
CA ASP A 773 -54.43 25.02 -16.50
C ASP A 773 -54.32 23.51 -16.31
N THR A 774 -53.17 23.06 -15.94
CA THR A 774 -53.02 21.73 -15.32
C THR A 774 -53.15 21.90 -13.81
N HIS A 775 -54.37 21.75 -13.31
CA HIS A 775 -54.76 21.81 -11.88
C HIS A 775 -54.10 20.72 -10.98
N MET A 776 -52.93 20.19 -11.34
CA MET A 776 -52.27 19.19 -10.53
C MET A 776 -51.41 19.84 -9.46
N ASN A 777 -51.77 19.63 -8.17
CA ASN A 777 -51.02 20.13 -7.04
C ASN A 777 -49.70 19.34 -6.88
N ILE A 778 -48.59 19.97 -6.43
CA ILE A 778 -47.27 19.31 -6.20
C ILE A 778 -47.42 18.05 -5.34
N VAL A 779 -48.25 18.08 -4.30
CA VAL A 779 -48.52 16.93 -3.42
C VAL A 779 -49.15 15.78 -4.20
N GLN A 780 -50.12 16.06 -5.06
CA GLN A 780 -50.79 15.05 -5.90
C GLN A 780 -49.82 14.43 -6.92
N PHE A 781 -48.87 15.20 -7.43
CA PHE A 781 -47.81 14.73 -8.32
C PHE A 781 -46.87 13.77 -7.60
N ILE A 782 -46.36 14.14 -6.41
CA ILE A 782 -45.43 13.33 -5.64
C ILE A 782 -46.05 11.98 -5.24
N PHE A 783 -47.32 11.96 -4.85
CA PHE A 783 -48.02 10.74 -4.45
C PHE A 783 -48.53 9.88 -5.63
N ARG A 784 -48.23 10.21 -6.88
CA ARG A 784 -48.46 9.32 -8.01
C ARG A 784 -47.67 8.02 -7.83
N PRO A 785 -48.27 6.82 -8.02
CA PRO A 785 -47.59 5.54 -7.73
C PRO A 785 -46.28 5.36 -8.44
N ARG A 786 -46.11 5.83 -9.67
CA ARG A 786 -44.87 5.74 -10.44
C ARG A 786 -43.82 6.72 -9.92
N ILE A 787 -44.23 7.94 -9.54
CA ILE A 787 -43.33 8.99 -9.03
C ILE A 787 -42.80 8.61 -7.63
N ILE A 788 -43.72 8.23 -6.71
CA ILE A 788 -43.31 7.87 -5.35
C ILE A 788 -42.46 6.57 -5.32
N SER A 789 -42.83 5.59 -6.18
CA SER A 789 -42.02 4.36 -6.32
C SER A 789 -40.59 4.69 -6.81
N PHE A 790 -40.46 5.57 -7.80
CA PHE A 790 -39.14 6.01 -8.29
C PHE A 790 -38.34 6.71 -7.21
N PHE A 791 -38.91 7.69 -6.51
CA PHE A 791 -38.19 8.43 -5.46
C PHE A 791 -37.79 7.53 -4.30
N LEU A 792 -38.71 6.75 -3.73
CA LEU A 792 -38.43 5.98 -2.50
C LEU A 792 -37.64 4.71 -2.75
N LEU A 793 -37.86 4.00 -3.86
CA LEU A 793 -37.24 2.70 -4.08
C LEU A 793 -35.93 2.78 -4.87
N MET A 794 -35.70 3.85 -5.64
CA MET A 794 -34.52 3.92 -6.49
C MET A 794 -33.69 5.18 -6.26
N MET A 795 -34.27 6.37 -6.41
CA MET A 795 -33.53 7.62 -6.43
C MET A 795 -32.86 7.93 -5.08
N ILE A 796 -33.68 7.94 -4.00
CA ILE A 796 -33.17 8.27 -2.66
C ILE A 796 -32.09 7.25 -2.22
N PRO A 797 -32.31 5.92 -2.31
CA PRO A 797 -31.28 4.94 -1.93
C PRO A 797 -30.00 5.06 -2.75
N LEU A 798 -30.10 5.27 -4.07
CA LEU A 798 -28.93 5.36 -4.94
C LEU A 798 -28.09 6.61 -4.62
N LEU A 799 -28.73 7.76 -4.41
CA LEU A 799 -28.04 9.02 -4.08
C LEU A 799 -27.42 9.00 -2.68
N ILE A 800 -28.08 8.33 -1.71
CA ILE A 800 -27.47 8.07 -0.40
C ILE A 800 -26.20 7.25 -0.57
N CYS A 801 -26.23 6.16 -1.38
CA CYS A 801 -25.05 5.34 -1.63
C CYS A 801 -23.88 6.13 -2.24
N GLY A 802 -24.16 7.01 -3.20
CA GLY A 802 -23.15 7.89 -3.79
C GLY A 802 -22.45 8.80 -2.77
N TYR A 803 -23.14 9.14 -1.68
CA TYR A 803 -22.59 9.98 -0.62
C TYR A 803 -21.56 9.26 0.27
N PHE A 804 -21.39 7.95 0.13
CA PHE A 804 -20.27 7.19 0.73
C PHE A 804 -18.92 7.86 0.44
N LEU A 805 -18.69 8.23 -0.81
CA LEU A 805 -17.46 8.90 -1.25
C LEU A 805 -17.18 10.20 -0.49
N ASN A 806 -18.24 11.01 -0.25
CA ASN A 806 -18.10 12.35 0.31
C ASN A 806 -18.05 12.39 1.85
N TYR A 807 -18.42 11.30 2.54
CA TYR A 807 -18.45 11.29 3.99
C TYR A 807 -17.70 10.11 4.62
N MET A 808 -18.13 8.87 4.35
CA MET A 808 -17.59 7.69 5.04
C MET A 808 -16.19 7.33 4.57
N PHE A 809 -15.95 7.38 3.26
CA PHE A 809 -14.67 7.00 2.67
C PHE A 809 -13.47 7.79 3.25
N PRO A 810 -13.51 9.15 3.36
CA PRO A 810 -12.41 9.88 3.95
C PRO A 810 -12.13 9.51 5.40
N ILE A 811 -13.16 9.29 6.21
CA ILE A 811 -13.03 8.94 7.63
C ILE A 811 -12.40 7.55 7.75
N VAL A 812 -12.99 6.54 7.12
CA VAL A 812 -12.50 5.15 7.18
C VAL A 812 -11.11 5.01 6.56
N GLY A 813 -10.85 5.70 5.45
CA GLY A 813 -9.52 5.73 4.82
C GLY A 813 -8.45 6.28 5.77
N SER A 814 -8.75 7.37 6.48
CA SER A 814 -7.85 7.96 7.49
C SER A 814 -7.65 7.04 8.70
N GLU A 815 -8.73 6.39 9.19
CA GLU A 815 -8.64 5.41 10.29
C GLU A 815 -7.80 4.17 9.93
N TRP A 816 -7.83 3.74 8.67
CA TRP A 816 -7.04 2.61 8.19
C TRP A 816 -5.62 2.99 7.74
N GLY A 817 -5.20 4.23 7.98
CA GLY A 817 -3.83 4.70 7.74
C GLY A 817 -3.57 5.28 6.35
N LEU A 818 -4.62 5.54 5.54
CA LEU A 818 -4.46 6.26 4.29
C LEU A 818 -4.28 7.76 4.57
N SER A 819 -3.18 8.35 4.13
CA SER A 819 -2.96 9.78 4.34
C SER A 819 -4.01 10.63 3.64
N GLU A 820 -4.32 11.81 4.20
CA GLU A 820 -5.32 12.73 3.65
C GLU A 820 -5.01 13.16 2.21
N THR A 821 -3.73 13.22 1.87
CA THR A 821 -3.26 13.48 0.50
C THR A 821 -3.68 12.39 -0.47
N TYR A 822 -3.44 11.13 -0.11
CA TYR A 822 -3.85 9.99 -0.94
C TYR A 822 -5.36 9.84 -1.00
N ILE A 823 -6.09 10.15 0.09
CA ILE A 823 -7.55 10.25 0.07
C ILE A 823 -8.00 11.22 -1.03
N GLY A 824 -7.39 12.42 -1.09
CA GLY A 824 -7.68 13.38 -2.16
C GLY A 824 -7.41 12.82 -3.58
N TYR A 825 -6.31 12.10 -3.77
CA TYR A 825 -5.95 11.54 -5.09
C TYR A 825 -6.89 10.40 -5.54
N THR A 826 -7.44 9.64 -4.61
CA THR A 826 -8.34 8.53 -4.95
C THR A 826 -9.67 8.99 -5.56
N TYR A 827 -10.10 10.24 -5.33
CA TYR A 827 -11.27 10.81 -6.03
C TYR A 827 -11.08 10.89 -7.55
N LEU A 828 -9.81 11.00 -8.03
CA LEU A 828 -9.54 10.91 -9.47
C LEU A 828 -9.96 9.56 -10.05
N LEU A 829 -9.86 8.48 -9.28
CA LEU A 829 -10.24 7.15 -9.74
C LEU A 829 -11.72 7.10 -10.07
N ASN A 830 -12.58 7.60 -9.17
CA ASN A 830 -14.02 7.74 -9.45
C ASN A 830 -14.26 8.64 -10.67
N GLY A 831 -13.65 9.83 -10.72
CA GLY A 831 -13.81 10.78 -11.81
C GLY A 831 -13.39 10.23 -13.18
N ILE A 832 -12.32 9.44 -13.26
CA ILE A 832 -11.85 8.81 -14.51
C ILE A 832 -12.89 7.81 -15.03
N PHE A 833 -13.45 6.96 -14.17
CA PHE A 833 -14.51 6.03 -14.58
C PHE A 833 -15.75 6.73 -15.06
N VAL A 834 -16.20 7.78 -14.38
CA VAL A 834 -17.34 8.61 -14.80
C VAL A 834 -17.10 9.25 -16.16
N LEU A 835 -15.90 9.78 -16.39
CA LEU A 835 -15.55 10.44 -17.65
C LEU A 835 -15.48 9.46 -18.84
N ILE A 836 -14.87 8.28 -18.64
CA ILE A 836 -14.64 7.32 -19.73
C ILE A 836 -15.89 6.50 -20.03
N LEU A 837 -16.59 6.04 -19.00
CA LEU A 837 -17.71 5.10 -19.14
C LEU A 837 -19.07 5.79 -19.19
N GLY A 838 -19.19 7.07 -18.76
CA GLY A 838 -20.47 7.76 -18.62
C GLY A 838 -21.30 7.77 -19.90
N THR A 839 -20.78 8.34 -20.96
CA THR A 839 -21.51 8.41 -22.25
C THR A 839 -21.78 7.03 -22.84
N PRO A 840 -20.78 6.11 -22.97
CA PRO A 840 -21.02 4.81 -23.60
C PRO A 840 -22.06 3.96 -22.88
N LEU A 841 -22.02 3.91 -21.54
CA LEU A 841 -22.95 3.08 -20.76
C LEU A 841 -24.35 3.68 -20.68
N THR A 842 -24.44 5.01 -20.53
CA THR A 842 -25.75 5.70 -20.55
C THR A 842 -26.44 5.50 -21.88
N GLU A 843 -25.75 5.68 -23.01
CA GLU A 843 -26.30 5.42 -24.34
C GLU A 843 -26.68 3.96 -24.54
N PHE A 844 -25.88 3.01 -24.02
CA PHE A 844 -26.16 1.59 -24.13
C PHE A 844 -27.52 1.22 -23.50
N PHE A 845 -27.80 1.73 -22.29
CA PHE A 845 -29.08 1.47 -21.61
C PHE A 845 -30.23 2.28 -22.19
N SER A 846 -30.02 3.55 -22.56
CA SER A 846 -31.04 4.43 -23.11
C SER A 846 -31.53 3.97 -24.48
N ASN A 847 -30.60 3.66 -25.42
CA ASN A 847 -30.94 3.26 -26.79
C ASN A 847 -31.67 1.91 -26.87
N ARG A 848 -31.59 1.07 -25.82
CA ARG A 848 -32.30 -0.20 -25.73
C ARG A 848 -33.60 -0.12 -24.94
N GLY A 849 -33.95 1.06 -24.41
CA GLY A 849 -35.11 1.23 -23.53
C GLY A 849 -34.98 0.53 -22.18
N TRP A 850 -33.75 0.21 -21.74
CA TRP A 850 -33.44 -0.53 -20.51
C TRP A 850 -33.04 0.40 -19.36
N LYS A 851 -33.52 1.64 -19.33
CA LYS A 851 -33.16 2.62 -18.30
C LYS A 851 -33.43 2.12 -16.88
N HIS A 852 -34.59 1.54 -16.62
CA HIS A 852 -34.97 0.96 -15.33
C HIS A 852 -34.09 -0.20 -14.89
N PHE A 853 -33.64 -1.05 -15.85
CA PHE A 853 -32.71 -2.13 -15.59
C PHE A 853 -31.32 -1.58 -15.33
N GLY A 854 -30.86 -0.56 -16.09
CA GLY A 854 -29.59 0.12 -15.86
C GLY A 854 -29.49 0.70 -14.45
N LEU A 855 -30.54 1.34 -13.96
CA LEU A 855 -30.61 1.87 -12.58
C LEU A 855 -30.42 0.76 -11.52
N ALA A 856 -31.09 -0.38 -11.71
CA ALA A 856 -30.91 -1.50 -10.79
C ALA A 856 -29.50 -2.09 -10.85
N VAL A 857 -28.89 -2.18 -12.04
CA VAL A 857 -27.49 -2.62 -12.18
C VAL A 857 -26.54 -1.67 -11.43
N ALA A 858 -26.73 -0.36 -11.53
CA ALA A 858 -25.96 0.62 -10.76
C ALA A 858 -26.08 0.37 -9.25
N ALA A 859 -27.32 0.16 -8.75
CA ALA A 859 -27.55 -0.13 -7.33
C ALA A 859 -26.89 -1.45 -6.88
N PHE A 860 -26.89 -2.50 -7.70
CA PHE A 860 -26.18 -3.76 -7.39
C PHE A 860 -24.66 -3.62 -7.42
N ILE A 861 -24.11 -2.74 -8.27
CA ILE A 861 -22.67 -2.42 -8.26
C ILE A 861 -22.29 -1.72 -6.96
N TYR A 862 -23.11 -0.77 -6.47
CA TYR A 862 -22.92 -0.17 -5.14
C TYR A 862 -22.97 -1.24 -4.03
N ALA A 863 -23.94 -2.14 -4.10
CA ALA A 863 -24.08 -3.23 -3.14
C ALA A 863 -22.83 -4.13 -3.15
N ALA A 864 -22.28 -4.46 -4.31
CA ALA A 864 -21.04 -5.23 -4.45
C ALA A 864 -19.83 -4.49 -3.85
N ALA A 865 -19.72 -3.17 -4.09
CA ALA A 865 -18.68 -2.34 -3.49
C ALA A 865 -18.75 -2.35 -1.95
N PHE A 866 -19.94 -2.22 -1.38
CA PHE A 866 -20.12 -2.24 0.08
C PHE A 866 -19.88 -3.63 0.68
N LEU A 867 -20.24 -4.71 -0.04
CA LEU A 867 -19.96 -6.07 0.39
C LEU A 867 -18.47 -6.31 0.52
N GLU A 868 -17.71 -5.88 -0.48
CA GLU A 868 -16.26 -6.07 -0.53
C GLU A 868 -15.55 -5.33 0.61
N VAL A 869 -15.90 -4.04 0.84
CA VAL A 869 -15.37 -3.26 1.98
C VAL A 869 -15.76 -3.89 3.31
N ALA A 870 -17.02 -4.36 3.46
CA ALA A 870 -17.51 -4.97 4.70
C ALA A 870 -16.78 -6.27 5.04
N MET A 871 -16.38 -7.05 4.04
CA MET A 871 -15.72 -8.36 4.21
C MET A 871 -14.22 -8.25 4.43
N LEU A 872 -13.54 -7.38 3.69
CA LEU A 872 -12.08 -7.32 3.67
C LEU A 872 -11.48 -6.27 4.62
N GLN A 873 -12.17 -5.17 4.88
CA GLN A 873 -11.81 -4.09 5.80
C GLN A 873 -10.33 -3.65 5.71
N ASN A 874 -9.86 -3.38 4.51
CA ASN A 874 -8.48 -2.93 4.24
C ASN A 874 -8.42 -1.86 3.15
N ILE A 875 -7.29 -1.16 3.03
CA ILE A 875 -7.09 -0.08 2.04
C ILE A 875 -7.34 -0.55 0.59
N PRO A 876 -6.83 -1.71 0.11
CA PRO A 876 -7.13 -2.20 -1.23
C PRO A 876 -8.63 -2.35 -1.50
N SER A 877 -9.42 -2.82 -0.53
CA SER A 877 -10.88 -2.93 -0.69
C SER A 877 -11.55 -1.57 -0.85
N LEU A 878 -11.09 -0.54 -0.14
CA LEU A 878 -11.59 0.82 -0.35
C LEU A 878 -11.32 1.33 -1.78
N LEU A 879 -10.14 1.05 -2.34
CA LEU A 879 -9.78 1.46 -3.69
C LEU A 879 -10.61 0.74 -4.76
N ILE A 880 -10.86 -0.56 -4.60
CA ILE A 880 -11.72 -1.35 -5.48
C ILE A 880 -13.17 -0.85 -5.39
N ALA A 881 -13.66 -0.59 -4.18
CA ALA A 881 -15.00 -0.03 -3.97
C ALA A 881 -15.16 1.33 -4.66
N LEU A 882 -14.16 2.22 -4.59
CA LEU A 882 -14.16 3.49 -5.31
C LEU A 882 -14.25 3.32 -6.83
N ALA A 883 -13.52 2.35 -7.39
CA ALA A 883 -13.60 2.03 -8.80
C ALA A 883 -15.00 1.52 -9.18
N LEU A 884 -15.58 0.62 -8.39
CA LEU A 884 -16.94 0.12 -8.59
C LEU A 884 -18.00 1.23 -8.48
N ILE A 885 -17.89 2.09 -7.48
CA ILE A 885 -18.75 3.27 -7.31
C ILE A 885 -18.61 4.20 -8.52
N GLY A 886 -17.40 4.46 -9.01
CA GLY A 886 -17.17 5.25 -10.22
C GLY A 886 -17.84 4.66 -11.45
N VAL A 887 -17.83 3.34 -11.61
CA VAL A 887 -18.59 2.65 -12.66
C VAL A 887 -20.10 2.85 -12.47
N ALA A 888 -20.63 2.70 -11.25
CA ALA A 888 -22.06 2.88 -10.96
C ALA A 888 -22.52 4.32 -11.21
N ASP A 889 -21.75 5.31 -10.74
CA ASP A 889 -22.02 6.75 -10.93
C ASP A 889 -22.01 7.14 -12.41
N SER A 890 -21.12 6.53 -13.20
CA SER A 890 -20.92 6.88 -14.61
C SER A 890 -22.22 6.84 -15.43
N PHE A 891 -23.11 5.91 -15.16
CA PHE A 891 -24.38 5.77 -15.86
C PHE A 891 -25.61 5.86 -14.95
N GLY A 892 -25.48 5.55 -13.65
CA GLY A 892 -26.56 5.58 -12.69
C GLY A 892 -27.17 6.97 -12.55
N ILE A 893 -26.36 7.99 -12.30
CA ILE A 893 -26.81 9.38 -12.11
C ILE A 893 -27.47 9.95 -13.40
N PRO A 894 -26.86 9.85 -14.60
CA PRO A 894 -27.51 10.27 -15.82
C PRO A 894 -28.81 9.52 -16.15
N LEU A 895 -28.86 8.23 -15.84
CA LEU A 895 -30.07 7.43 -16.06
C LEU A 895 -31.19 7.81 -15.10
N LEU A 896 -30.91 8.25 -13.86
CA LEU A 896 -31.98 8.75 -12.95
C LEU A 896 -32.76 9.90 -13.58
N THR A 897 -32.07 10.94 -14.02
CA THR A 897 -32.68 12.09 -14.65
C THR A 897 -33.40 11.71 -15.96
N SER A 898 -32.72 10.90 -16.79
CA SER A 898 -33.28 10.46 -18.08
C SER A 898 -34.49 9.53 -17.93
N TYR A 899 -34.57 8.68 -16.90
CA TYR A 899 -35.73 7.86 -16.62
C TYR A 899 -36.89 8.71 -16.08
N PHE A 900 -36.60 9.65 -15.18
CA PHE A 900 -37.61 10.53 -14.59
C PHE A 900 -38.30 11.37 -15.68
N THR A 901 -37.55 11.98 -16.59
CA THR A 901 -38.07 12.81 -17.68
C THR A 901 -38.90 12.02 -18.69
N ASP A 902 -38.73 10.71 -18.82
CA ASP A 902 -39.55 9.86 -19.71
C ASP A 902 -40.90 9.47 -19.08
N LEU A 903 -41.15 9.78 -17.80
CA LEU A 903 -42.40 9.44 -17.16
C LEU A 903 -43.55 10.35 -17.65
N LYS A 904 -44.66 9.76 -18.15
CA LYS A 904 -45.82 10.48 -18.60
C LYS A 904 -46.44 11.41 -17.54
N ASP A 905 -46.26 11.09 -16.28
CA ASP A 905 -46.73 11.92 -15.18
C ASP A 905 -45.94 13.23 -15.07
N VAL A 906 -44.64 13.23 -15.45
CA VAL A 906 -43.80 14.43 -15.51
C VAL A 906 -44.17 15.31 -16.68
N GLU A 907 -44.42 14.70 -17.85
CA GLU A 907 -44.92 15.41 -19.03
C GLU A 907 -46.23 16.15 -18.72
N ARG A 908 -47.18 15.49 -18.02
CA ARG A 908 -48.47 16.09 -17.62
C ARG A 908 -48.37 17.19 -16.56
N PHE A 909 -47.37 17.10 -15.68
CA PHE A 909 -47.15 18.09 -14.61
C PHE A 909 -46.34 19.30 -15.10
N GLY A 910 -45.67 19.16 -16.22
CA GLY A 910 -44.74 20.14 -16.80
C GLY A 910 -43.28 19.84 -16.41
N TYR A 911 -42.40 19.75 -17.41
CA TYR A 911 -40.98 19.36 -17.21
C TYR A 911 -40.27 20.27 -16.22
N ASP A 912 -40.47 21.59 -16.28
CA ASP A 912 -39.79 22.55 -15.42
C ASP A 912 -40.18 22.40 -13.94
N ARG A 913 -41.46 22.22 -13.66
CA ARG A 913 -41.97 21.97 -12.31
C ARG A 913 -41.54 20.59 -11.81
N GLY A 914 -41.59 19.58 -12.69
CA GLY A 914 -41.12 18.21 -12.38
C GLY A 914 -39.63 18.15 -12.01
N LEU A 915 -38.77 18.80 -12.80
CA LEU A 915 -37.34 18.87 -12.51
C LEU A 915 -37.02 19.66 -11.23
N GLY A 916 -37.86 20.69 -10.90
CA GLY A 916 -37.72 21.36 -9.61
C GLY A 916 -37.99 20.45 -8.41
N VAL A 917 -39.02 19.58 -8.51
CA VAL A 917 -39.31 18.57 -7.47
C VAL A 917 -38.20 17.50 -7.43
N TYR A 918 -37.73 17.05 -8.58
CA TYR A 918 -36.58 16.12 -8.68
C TYR A 918 -35.34 16.66 -7.97
N SER A 919 -34.95 17.91 -8.25
CA SER A 919 -33.77 18.55 -7.63
C SER A 919 -33.92 18.69 -6.11
N LEU A 920 -35.14 18.96 -5.61
CA LEU A 920 -35.41 19.00 -4.17
C LEU A 920 -35.15 17.63 -3.51
N PHE A 921 -35.68 16.55 -4.11
CA PHE A 921 -35.45 15.19 -3.60
C PHE A 921 -33.99 14.73 -3.75
N GLU A 922 -33.32 15.12 -4.84
CA GLU A 922 -31.93 14.83 -5.09
C GLU A 922 -31.02 15.40 -3.98
N ASN A 923 -31.13 16.70 -3.74
CA ASN A 923 -30.32 17.35 -2.70
C ASN A 923 -30.74 16.90 -1.29
N GLY A 924 -32.02 16.63 -1.06
CA GLY A 924 -32.52 16.07 0.19
C GLY A 924 -31.92 14.70 0.50
N ALA A 925 -31.87 13.80 -0.50
CA ALA A 925 -31.28 12.47 -0.36
C ALA A 925 -29.77 12.54 -0.11
N GLN A 926 -29.06 13.41 -0.83
CA GLN A 926 -27.64 13.64 -0.61
C GLN A 926 -27.35 14.19 0.80
N SER A 927 -28.16 15.13 1.29
CA SER A 927 -28.04 15.65 2.66
C SER A 927 -28.26 14.56 3.72
N LEU A 928 -29.21 13.63 3.50
CA LEU A 928 -29.43 12.48 4.38
C LEU A 928 -28.27 11.48 4.33
N GLY A 929 -27.54 11.41 3.23
CA GLY A 929 -26.43 10.46 3.04
C GLY A 929 -25.38 10.53 4.13
N SER A 930 -24.94 11.74 4.52
CA SER A 930 -23.95 11.91 5.60
C SER A 930 -24.44 11.38 6.95
N PHE A 931 -25.74 11.58 7.29
CA PHE A 931 -26.32 11.06 8.52
C PHE A 931 -26.45 9.54 8.49
N VAL A 932 -26.85 8.96 7.36
CA VAL A 932 -26.92 7.50 7.18
C VAL A 932 -25.55 6.88 7.39
N PHE A 933 -24.51 7.38 6.72
CA PHE A 933 -23.16 6.87 6.90
C PHE A 933 -22.54 7.21 8.25
N GLY A 934 -22.92 8.33 8.88
CA GLY A 934 -22.58 8.61 10.27
C GLY A 934 -23.15 7.55 11.23
N TYR A 935 -24.39 7.08 11.01
CA TYR A 935 -24.96 5.98 11.76
C TYR A 935 -24.33 4.62 11.43
N VAL A 936 -23.97 4.38 10.17
CA VAL A 936 -23.21 3.19 9.74
C VAL A 936 -21.89 3.08 10.51
N LEU A 937 -21.16 4.17 10.68
CA LEU A 937 -19.92 4.19 11.48
C LEU A 937 -20.15 3.82 12.94
N VAL A 938 -21.28 4.24 13.53
CA VAL A 938 -21.66 3.86 14.91
C VAL A 938 -21.91 2.35 15.03
N LEU A 939 -22.52 1.73 14.03
CA LEU A 939 -22.75 0.27 13.99
C LEU A 939 -21.47 -0.54 13.72
N GLY A 940 -20.39 0.15 13.32
CA GLY A 940 -19.15 -0.43 12.81
C GLY A 940 -19.18 -0.66 11.31
N VAL A 941 -18.04 -0.40 10.64
CA VAL A 941 -17.90 -0.40 9.17
C VAL A 941 -18.49 -1.66 8.52
N GLY A 942 -18.11 -2.86 8.99
CA GLY A 942 -18.58 -4.12 8.42
C GLY A 942 -20.10 -4.32 8.54
N ARG A 943 -20.63 -4.24 9.76
CA ARG A 943 -22.07 -4.48 10.03
C ARG A 943 -22.94 -3.40 9.41
N GLY A 944 -22.53 -2.15 9.48
CA GLY A 944 -23.30 -1.02 8.94
C GLY A 944 -23.38 -1.06 7.41
N LEU A 945 -22.28 -1.38 6.70
CA LEU A 945 -22.30 -1.51 5.25
C LEU A 945 -23.13 -2.71 4.77
N ILE A 946 -23.13 -3.83 5.50
CA ILE A 946 -24.02 -4.97 5.21
C ILE A 946 -25.49 -4.56 5.33
N PHE A 947 -25.85 -3.74 6.33
CA PHE A 947 -27.22 -3.23 6.46
C PHE A 947 -27.62 -2.37 5.25
N VAL A 948 -26.76 -1.42 4.84
CA VAL A 948 -27.03 -0.57 3.66
C VAL A 948 -27.12 -1.41 2.38
N LEU A 949 -26.21 -2.36 2.19
CA LEU A 949 -26.21 -3.29 1.06
C LEU A 949 -27.54 -4.05 0.94
N ILE A 950 -28.03 -4.64 2.04
CA ILE A 950 -29.30 -5.38 2.06
C ILE A 950 -30.46 -4.43 1.71
N LEU A 951 -30.51 -3.26 2.35
CA LEU A 951 -31.56 -2.27 2.13
C LEU A 951 -31.62 -1.83 0.66
N VAL A 952 -30.48 -1.45 0.08
CA VAL A 952 -30.42 -0.99 -1.32
C VAL A 952 -30.76 -2.10 -2.29
N SER A 953 -30.28 -3.31 -2.05
CA SER A 953 -30.59 -4.48 -2.90
C SER A 953 -32.08 -4.80 -2.88
N VAL A 954 -32.72 -4.80 -1.71
CA VAL A 954 -34.15 -5.07 -1.56
C VAL A 954 -34.99 -3.97 -2.23
N LEU A 955 -34.65 -2.68 -1.99
CA LEU A 955 -35.37 -1.56 -2.61
C LEU A 955 -35.21 -1.56 -4.13
N SER A 956 -34.04 -1.85 -4.66
CA SER A 956 -33.82 -1.93 -6.11
C SER A 956 -34.55 -3.11 -6.76
N ALA A 957 -34.57 -4.26 -6.08
CA ALA A 957 -35.41 -5.41 -6.54
C ALA A 957 -36.91 -5.06 -6.55
N ALA A 958 -37.39 -4.40 -5.49
CA ALA A 958 -38.79 -3.93 -5.42
C ALA A 958 -39.10 -2.92 -6.54
N PHE A 959 -38.14 -2.02 -6.86
CA PHE A 959 -38.30 -1.10 -7.99
C PHE A 959 -38.40 -1.85 -9.33
N LEU A 960 -37.55 -2.83 -9.60
CA LEU A 960 -37.62 -3.64 -10.81
C LEU A 960 -38.94 -4.38 -10.93
N ILE A 961 -39.41 -4.96 -9.84
CA ILE A 961 -40.70 -5.63 -9.81
C ILE A 961 -41.86 -4.63 -10.12
N SER A 962 -41.84 -3.46 -9.45
CA SER A 962 -42.89 -2.43 -9.66
C SER A 962 -42.93 -1.91 -11.11
N THR A 963 -41.77 -1.69 -11.73
CA THR A 963 -41.64 -1.20 -13.11
C THR A 963 -42.02 -2.25 -14.13
N THR A 964 -41.69 -3.54 -13.91
CA THR A 964 -42.10 -4.64 -14.79
C THR A 964 -43.59 -4.90 -14.74
N PHE A 965 -44.22 -4.81 -13.56
CA PHE A 965 -45.67 -4.90 -13.42
C PHE A 965 -46.37 -3.73 -14.09
N ALA A 966 -45.89 -2.50 -13.95
CA ALA A 966 -46.43 -1.31 -14.60
C ALA A 966 -46.35 -1.42 -16.12
N ALA A 967 -45.24 -1.87 -16.67
CA ALA A 967 -45.06 -2.09 -18.10
C ALA A 967 -45.99 -3.21 -18.67
N HIS A 968 -46.29 -4.23 -17.88
CA HIS A 968 -47.22 -5.32 -18.25
C HIS A 968 -48.66 -4.81 -18.28
N ARG A 969 -49.04 -3.94 -17.34
CA ARG A 969 -50.36 -3.34 -17.25
C ARG A 969 -50.60 -2.36 -18.41
N ASP A 970 -49.65 -1.52 -18.75
CA ASP A 970 -49.73 -0.60 -19.90
C ASP A 970 -49.91 -1.38 -21.23
N LYS A 971 -49.19 -2.51 -21.41
CA LYS A 971 -49.34 -3.37 -22.59
C LYS A 971 -50.70 -4.05 -22.65
N LYS A 972 -51.33 -4.33 -21.52
CA LYS A 972 -52.65 -4.92 -21.43
C LYS A 972 -53.74 -3.91 -21.76
N GLU A 973 -53.63 -2.68 -21.22
CA GLU A 973 -54.54 -1.55 -21.52
C GLU A 973 -54.50 -1.15 -22.99
N VAL A 974 -53.32 -1.08 -23.64
CA VAL A 974 -53.15 -0.81 -25.06
C VAL A 974 -53.76 -1.94 -25.91
N LYS A 975 -53.63 -3.22 -25.51
CA LYS A 975 -54.28 -4.34 -26.18
C LYS A 975 -55.79 -4.35 -26.03
N GLU A 976 -56.32 -3.90 -24.90
CA GLU A 976 -57.78 -3.81 -24.67
C GLU A 976 -58.40 -2.61 -25.41
N HIS A 977 -57.72 -1.45 -25.47
CA HIS A 977 -58.14 -0.34 -26.28
C HIS A 977 -58.09 -0.65 -27.79
N GLY A 978 -57.01 -1.28 -28.26
CA GLY A 978 -56.85 -1.73 -29.64
C GLY A 978 -57.87 -2.82 -30.05
N LYS A 979 -58.40 -3.58 -29.09
CA LYS A 979 -59.52 -4.50 -29.34
C LYS A 979 -60.87 -3.75 -29.37
N LYS A 980 -61.07 -2.72 -28.53
CA LYS A 980 -62.32 -1.92 -28.55
C LYS A 980 -62.45 -1.09 -29.84
N THR A 981 -61.37 -0.50 -30.33
CA THR A 981 -61.39 0.24 -31.61
C THR A 981 -61.57 -0.68 -32.84
N LYS A 982 -61.24 -1.98 -32.76
CA LYS A 982 -61.47 -2.95 -33.84
C LYS A 982 -62.91 -3.54 -33.79
N THR A 983 -63.62 -3.30 -32.71
CA THR A 983 -65.06 -3.77 -32.59
C THR A 983 -66.00 -2.66 -32.89
N GLU A 984 -65.56 -1.40 -33.00
CA GLU A 984 -66.36 -0.25 -33.39
C GLU A 984 -66.12 0.21 -34.85
N CYS A 985 -65.27 -0.46 -35.63
CA CYS A 985 -65.22 -0.45 -37.09
C CYS A 985 -65.80 -1.77 -37.62
#